data_d982ce2ef89cecae96bc6e82fa477bc3
#
_entry.id   d982ce2ef89cecae96bc6e82fa477bc3
#
_cell.length_a   1.000
_cell.length_b   1.000
_cell.length_c   1.000
_cell.angle_alpha   90.00
_cell.angle_beta   90.00
_cell.angle_gamma   90.00
#
_symmetry.space_group_name_H-M   'P 1'
#
loop_
_entity.id
_entity.type
_entity.pdbx_description
1 polymer ?
#
loop_
_entity_poly.entity_id
_entity_poly.type
_entity_poly.pdbx_seq_one_letter_code
_entity_poly.pdbx_strand_id
1 'polypeptide(L)'
;GSGTTFVFTSYLKQVSAEWDEKVGAGKSVEWPAGIGGKGNEGVANVVKTTPYSIGYIELAYAFQNNIKYAYVENADGTAFVEPSMSSFSDASAGAAPILPKADESWYGVSLLNAPGDNSYPIATFTYILVYDELNQVTNDKDTAQAIVHAICWMVTDGQQYNKELLYVPISPEVVDLAMTGLKKITFNGENVFNMGQNTAPEFEVVIPDMGASPAGPKSGVELQIDGAGASFPFPLIDLWRVEYGKEYPNVQLNYQSIGSGGGVKNHIAKTIVFGASDAPLKPAERDAAPNTLHIPEAIGAVTIAFNIPEFVDDEGRPVSTLQLSGDTIADIFLGKITQWDDQAIIDDNPTLYKKLPKLSQKDIIVAHRSDGSGTTFVFTSYLNQVSAEWDEKVGAGKSVEWPTGIGGKGNEGVANVVKTTPYSIGYIELAYAFQNNIPYAHVMNADGTSYVKPSMKTIAAASAGAAPTLPAAHESWYGVSLLNAPGYDSYPIATFTYLLLYENLNEVTDDPATAQALMHMIHWIITKGQNYNDDLLYVPIAPEVMKIGIDGLKRVQFDGEPAWTASGIGSGPAPVAAAQTASSESSEGGGCLIATAAFGSEMAPQVQFLREIRDGKVMATQSGTAFMTGFNQFYYSFSPAVADYERENPVFKETV
;
A
#
# COMPACT_ATOMS: atom_id res chain seq x y z
N GLY A 1 11.17 -20.83 23.96
CA GLY A 1 10.42 -20.14 25.02
C GLY A 1 9.21 -19.46 24.43
N SER A 2 8.05 -19.52 25.13
CA SER A 2 6.77 -19.01 24.68
C SER A 2 6.08 -18.17 25.77
N GLY A 3 5.58 -16.98 25.42
CA GLY A 3 4.72 -16.19 26.30
C GLY A 3 3.42 -16.93 26.66
N THR A 4 2.78 -17.59 25.69
CA THR A 4 1.59 -18.40 25.89
C THR A 4 1.85 -19.55 26.88
N THR A 5 3.03 -20.20 26.79
CA THR A 5 3.45 -21.21 27.77
C THR A 5 3.63 -20.61 29.17
N PHE A 6 4.24 -19.41 29.26
CA PHE A 6 4.41 -18.73 30.55
C PHE A 6 3.05 -18.42 31.18
N VAL A 7 2.10 -17.90 30.43
CA VAL A 7 0.74 -17.56 30.89
C VAL A 7 0.01 -18.83 31.39
N PHE A 8 -0.01 -19.87 30.55
CA PHE A 8 -0.70 -21.12 30.90
C PHE A 8 -0.08 -21.83 32.11
N THR A 9 1.26 -21.94 32.16
CA THR A 9 1.93 -22.59 33.31
C THR A 9 1.83 -21.75 34.58
N SER A 10 1.78 -20.42 34.49
CA SER A 10 1.54 -19.53 35.61
C SER A 10 0.09 -19.70 36.17
N TYR A 11 -0.89 -19.91 35.30
CA TYR A 11 -2.24 -20.26 35.72
C TYR A 11 -2.26 -21.63 36.45
N LEU A 12 -1.66 -22.66 35.83
CA LEU A 12 -1.61 -24.00 36.44
C LEU A 12 -0.93 -23.99 37.82
N LYS A 13 0.11 -23.18 37.97
CA LYS A 13 0.80 -22.96 39.25
C LYS A 13 -0.15 -22.38 40.31
N GLN A 14 -1.09 -21.52 39.96
CA GLN A 14 -2.04 -20.92 40.90
C GLN A 14 -3.14 -21.90 41.34
N VAL A 15 -3.55 -22.79 40.41
CA VAL A 15 -4.70 -23.67 40.67
C VAL A 15 -4.31 -25.08 41.10
N SER A 16 -3.02 -25.45 41.04
CA SER A 16 -2.53 -26.76 41.42
C SER A 16 -1.21 -26.69 42.19
N ALA A 17 -1.23 -27.00 43.48
CA ALA A 17 -0.04 -27.08 44.30
C ALA A 17 0.93 -28.19 43.82
N GLU A 18 0.40 -29.30 43.27
CA GLU A 18 1.24 -30.35 42.69
C GLU A 18 1.98 -29.90 41.43
N TRP A 19 1.30 -29.07 40.59
CA TRP A 19 1.96 -28.48 39.43
C TRP A 19 3.05 -27.52 39.86
N ASP A 20 2.81 -26.65 40.84
CA ASP A 20 3.81 -25.71 41.36
C ASP A 20 5.05 -26.40 41.88
N GLU A 21 4.86 -27.50 42.62
CA GLU A 21 5.99 -28.27 43.17
C GLU A 21 6.79 -29.02 42.09
N LYS A 22 6.11 -29.63 41.09
CA LYS A 22 6.75 -30.54 40.15
C LYS A 22 7.24 -29.88 38.85
N VAL A 23 6.55 -28.85 38.39
CA VAL A 23 6.79 -28.23 37.08
C VAL A 23 7.06 -26.72 37.19
N GLY A 24 6.23 -26.02 37.98
CA GLY A 24 6.33 -24.56 38.13
C GLY A 24 5.80 -23.80 36.94
N ALA A 25 6.27 -22.55 36.76
CA ALA A 25 5.91 -21.66 35.68
C ALA A 25 7.11 -21.12 34.94
N GLY A 26 7.03 -21.00 33.60
CA GLY A 26 8.12 -20.50 32.79
C GLY A 26 7.77 -20.39 31.31
N LYS A 27 8.59 -19.59 30.57
CA LYS A 27 8.50 -19.55 29.11
C LYS A 27 8.87 -20.88 28.43
N SER A 28 9.57 -21.75 29.18
CA SER A 28 9.89 -23.14 28.85
C SER A 28 9.87 -23.93 30.14
N VAL A 29 9.21 -25.07 30.16
CA VAL A 29 9.13 -26.00 31.28
C VAL A 29 9.39 -27.43 30.81
N GLU A 30 9.77 -28.32 31.71
CA GLU A 30 9.80 -29.76 31.44
C GLU A 30 8.40 -30.35 31.55
N TRP A 31 7.78 -30.63 30.41
CA TRP A 31 6.44 -31.17 30.34
C TRP A 31 6.43 -32.64 30.81
N PRO A 32 5.58 -33.02 31.74
CA PRO A 32 5.47 -34.41 32.17
C PRO A 32 5.03 -35.38 31.08
N ALA A 33 4.27 -34.86 30.08
CA ALA A 33 3.75 -35.63 28.97
C ALA A 33 3.38 -34.67 27.80
N GLY A 34 3.18 -35.22 26.61
CA GLY A 34 2.63 -34.48 25.46
C GLY A 34 3.55 -34.42 24.27
N ILE A 35 3.02 -33.80 23.19
CA ILE A 35 3.71 -33.58 21.94
C ILE A 35 3.94 -32.07 21.79
N GLY A 36 5.17 -31.66 21.50
CA GLY A 36 5.53 -30.26 21.30
C GLY A 36 5.11 -29.74 19.94
N GLY A 37 4.45 -28.56 19.90
CA GLY A 37 4.19 -27.79 18.69
C GLY A 37 4.97 -26.46 18.70
N LYS A 38 5.54 -26.05 17.57
CA LYS A 38 6.25 -24.77 17.45
C LYS A 38 5.25 -23.64 17.30
N GLY A 39 5.18 -22.71 18.26
CA GLY A 39 4.24 -21.59 18.26
C GLY A 39 2.78 -22.03 18.48
N ASN A 40 1.86 -21.07 18.52
CA ASN A 40 0.42 -21.37 18.59
C ASN A 40 -0.05 -22.17 17.36
N GLU A 41 0.47 -21.86 16.17
CA GLU A 41 0.16 -22.58 14.92
C GLU A 41 0.53 -24.06 15.02
N GLY A 42 1.73 -24.40 15.54
CA GLY A 42 2.17 -25.78 15.68
C GLY A 42 1.32 -26.56 16.66
N VAL A 43 0.92 -25.96 17.79
CA VAL A 43 0.01 -26.60 18.76
C VAL A 43 -1.39 -26.74 18.16
N ALA A 44 -1.91 -25.70 17.48
CA ALA A 44 -3.20 -25.75 16.79
C ALA A 44 -3.24 -26.89 15.76
N ASN A 45 -2.17 -27.05 14.97
CA ASN A 45 -2.07 -28.15 14.00
C ASN A 45 -2.05 -29.52 14.67
N VAL A 46 -1.29 -29.70 15.77
CA VAL A 46 -1.27 -30.96 16.52
C VAL A 46 -2.68 -31.29 17.03
N VAL A 47 -3.39 -30.34 17.65
CA VAL A 47 -4.75 -30.56 18.16
C VAL A 47 -5.73 -30.87 17.02
N LYS A 48 -5.63 -30.20 15.90
CA LYS A 48 -6.51 -30.39 14.73
C LYS A 48 -6.33 -31.76 14.08
N THR A 49 -5.10 -32.27 14.04
CA THR A 49 -4.75 -33.50 13.32
C THR A 49 -4.69 -34.75 14.20
N THR A 50 -4.70 -34.58 15.54
CA THR A 50 -4.59 -35.71 16.50
C THR A 50 -5.92 -35.90 17.25
N PRO A 51 -6.69 -36.94 16.96
CA PRO A 51 -7.93 -37.22 17.67
C PRO A 51 -7.68 -37.38 19.17
N TYR A 52 -8.62 -36.89 19.99
CA TYR A 52 -8.60 -36.97 21.46
C TYR A 52 -7.44 -36.18 22.12
N SER A 53 -6.84 -35.24 21.40
CA SER A 53 -5.83 -34.36 21.95
C SER A 53 -6.45 -33.15 22.65
N ILE A 54 -5.70 -32.58 23.58
CA ILE A 54 -5.97 -31.30 24.24
C ILE A 54 -4.70 -30.46 24.20
N GLY A 55 -4.82 -29.14 23.97
CA GLY A 55 -3.70 -28.22 23.94
C GLY A 55 -4.10 -26.85 24.47
N TYR A 56 -3.13 -25.96 24.58
CA TYR A 56 -3.35 -24.54 24.89
C TYR A 56 -2.78 -23.67 23.77
N ILE A 57 -3.59 -22.74 23.32
CA ILE A 57 -3.26 -21.77 22.25
C ILE A 57 -3.99 -20.46 22.54
N GLU A 58 -3.55 -19.40 21.91
CA GLU A 58 -4.27 -18.14 21.92
C GLU A 58 -5.60 -18.29 21.15
N LEU A 59 -6.65 -17.56 21.60
CA LEU A 59 -8.04 -17.78 21.15
C LEU A 59 -8.24 -17.54 19.64
N ALA A 60 -7.60 -16.53 19.05
CA ALA A 60 -7.73 -16.27 17.61
C ALA A 60 -7.28 -17.47 16.77
N TYR A 61 -6.24 -18.21 17.20
CA TYR A 61 -5.80 -19.43 16.50
C TYR A 61 -6.83 -20.55 16.60
N ALA A 62 -7.51 -20.69 17.75
CA ALA A 62 -8.60 -21.65 17.88
C ALA A 62 -9.77 -21.31 16.95
N PHE A 63 -10.15 -20.03 16.89
CA PHE A 63 -11.23 -19.53 16.05
C PHE A 63 -10.92 -19.69 14.56
N GLN A 64 -9.75 -19.21 14.10
CA GLN A 64 -9.34 -19.28 12.70
C GLN A 64 -9.21 -20.73 12.17
N ASN A 65 -8.86 -21.67 13.04
CA ASN A 65 -8.71 -23.08 12.69
C ASN A 65 -9.95 -23.94 12.99
N ASN A 66 -11.07 -23.35 13.44
CA ASN A 66 -12.27 -24.07 13.88
C ASN A 66 -11.99 -25.15 14.94
N ILE A 67 -11.07 -24.88 15.86
CA ILE A 67 -10.75 -25.75 16.99
C ILE A 67 -11.69 -25.40 18.14
N LYS A 68 -12.34 -26.42 18.70
CA LYS A 68 -13.19 -26.24 19.86
C LYS A 68 -12.34 -25.97 21.11
N TYR A 69 -12.83 -25.10 21.97
CA TYR A 69 -12.19 -24.73 23.21
C TYR A 69 -13.09 -25.08 24.41
N ALA A 70 -12.48 -25.29 25.57
CA ALA A 70 -13.18 -25.57 26.81
C ALA A 70 -13.56 -24.26 27.52
N TYR A 71 -14.66 -24.31 28.26
CA TYR A 71 -14.97 -23.35 29.32
C TYR A 71 -14.13 -23.70 30.54
N VAL A 72 -13.62 -22.70 31.22
CA VAL A 72 -12.72 -22.87 32.36
C VAL A 72 -13.39 -22.30 33.60
N GLU A 73 -13.30 -23.03 34.72
CA GLU A 73 -13.87 -22.60 35.99
C GLU A 73 -13.21 -21.32 36.49
N ASN A 74 -14.02 -20.32 36.86
CA ASN A 74 -13.52 -19.01 37.32
C ASN A 74 -12.86 -19.12 38.72
N ALA A 75 -12.19 -18.03 39.12
CA ALA A 75 -11.45 -17.98 40.39
C ALA A 75 -12.28 -18.34 41.62
N ASP A 76 -13.56 -18.01 41.62
CA ASP A 76 -14.48 -18.19 42.76
C ASP A 76 -15.11 -19.57 42.77
N GLY A 77 -14.91 -20.40 41.76
CA GLY A 77 -15.48 -21.74 41.62
C GLY A 77 -17.01 -21.74 41.42
N THR A 78 -17.55 -20.61 40.91
CA THR A 78 -18.99 -20.39 40.78
C THR A 78 -19.53 -20.66 39.38
N ALA A 79 -18.68 -20.56 38.35
CA ALA A 79 -19.07 -20.72 36.96
C ALA A 79 -17.95 -21.26 36.07
N PHE A 80 -18.33 -21.98 35.00
CA PHE A 80 -17.44 -22.26 33.87
C PHE A 80 -17.59 -21.16 32.82
N VAL A 81 -16.53 -20.37 32.61
CA VAL A 81 -16.53 -19.17 31.78
C VAL A 81 -16.02 -19.49 30.38
N GLU A 82 -16.75 -19.01 29.36
CA GLU A 82 -16.33 -19.07 27.97
C GLU A 82 -15.26 -18.03 27.70
N PRO A 83 -14.16 -18.38 26.96
CA PRO A 83 -13.22 -17.38 26.47
C PRO A 83 -13.93 -16.49 25.45
N SER A 84 -14.13 -15.23 25.78
CA SER A 84 -14.84 -14.23 24.96
C SER A 84 -14.35 -12.84 25.27
N MET A 85 -14.61 -11.89 24.37
CA MET A 85 -14.25 -10.49 24.59
C MET A 85 -14.84 -9.93 25.89
N SER A 86 -16.09 -10.29 26.24
CA SER A 86 -16.71 -9.85 27.48
C SER A 86 -15.96 -10.41 28.68
N SER A 87 -15.68 -11.71 28.71
CA SER A 87 -15.03 -12.36 29.86
C SER A 87 -13.55 -11.93 30.02
N PHE A 88 -12.86 -11.54 28.94
CA PHE A 88 -11.51 -10.94 29.02
C PHE A 88 -11.57 -9.49 29.50
N SER A 89 -12.60 -8.74 29.09
CA SER A 89 -12.84 -7.38 29.58
C SER A 89 -13.10 -7.40 31.10
N ASP A 90 -13.94 -8.32 31.57
CA ASP A 90 -14.23 -8.47 32.99
C ASP A 90 -12.98 -8.84 33.80
N ALA A 91 -12.13 -9.75 33.26
CA ALA A 91 -10.87 -10.12 33.91
C ALA A 91 -9.87 -8.94 33.96
N SER A 92 -9.93 -7.99 33.03
CA SER A 92 -9.04 -6.84 33.00
C SER A 92 -9.54 -5.62 33.77
N ALA A 93 -10.85 -5.52 34.01
CA ALA A 93 -11.48 -4.33 34.59
C ALA A 93 -10.96 -3.98 36.00
N GLY A 94 -10.57 -4.98 36.79
CA GLY A 94 -10.02 -4.79 38.13
C GLY A 94 -8.52 -4.39 38.16
N ALA A 95 -7.82 -4.50 37.05
CA ALA A 95 -6.36 -4.35 37.03
C ALA A 95 -5.90 -2.89 36.75
N ALA A 96 -6.66 -2.12 35.97
CA ALA A 96 -6.24 -0.78 35.52
C ALA A 96 -5.78 0.18 36.64
N PRO A 97 -6.43 0.25 37.82
CA PRO A 97 -6.05 1.18 38.89
C PRO A 97 -4.70 0.86 39.57
N ILE A 98 -4.17 -0.34 39.39
CA ILE A 98 -2.96 -0.83 40.09
C ILE A 98 -1.80 -1.09 39.13
N LEU A 99 -1.97 -0.77 37.83
CA LEU A 99 -0.90 -0.95 36.85
C LEU A 99 0.25 0.01 37.09
N PRO A 100 1.51 -0.46 36.99
CA PRO A 100 2.68 0.41 37.08
C PRO A 100 2.78 1.32 35.84
N LYS A 101 3.62 2.36 35.93
CA LYS A 101 3.92 3.20 34.77
C LYS A 101 4.66 2.42 33.71
N ALA A 102 4.64 2.90 32.46
CA ALA A 102 5.25 2.20 31.33
C ALA A 102 6.77 1.99 31.50
N ASP A 103 7.46 2.87 32.21
CA ASP A 103 8.88 2.85 32.53
C ASP A 103 9.22 2.13 33.86
N GLU A 104 8.23 1.59 34.53
CA GLU A 104 8.41 0.81 35.76
C GLU A 104 8.36 -0.70 35.47
N SER A 105 8.69 -1.53 36.47
CA SER A 105 8.63 -2.98 36.30
C SER A 105 7.19 -3.49 36.25
N TRP A 106 6.85 -4.18 35.20
CA TRP A 106 5.58 -4.91 35.04
C TRP A 106 5.67 -6.36 35.53
N TYR A 107 6.81 -6.73 36.12
CA TYR A 107 6.96 -8.07 36.73
C TYR A 107 5.96 -8.23 37.88
N GLY A 108 5.10 -9.25 37.78
CA GLY A 108 4.03 -9.51 38.74
C GLY A 108 2.67 -8.94 38.38
N VAL A 109 2.56 -8.12 37.31
CA VAL A 109 1.24 -7.77 36.75
C VAL A 109 0.62 -9.02 36.15
N SER A 110 -0.59 -9.36 36.60
CA SER A 110 -1.29 -10.58 36.17
C SER A 110 -2.79 -10.34 36.12
N LEU A 111 -3.41 -10.85 35.06
CA LEU A 111 -4.86 -10.98 34.93
C LEU A 111 -5.32 -12.42 35.20
N LEU A 112 -4.36 -13.32 35.53
CA LEU A 112 -4.66 -14.71 35.75
C LEU A 112 -5.52 -14.88 36.98
N ASN A 113 -6.55 -15.69 36.85
CA ASN A 113 -7.46 -16.02 37.93
C ASN A 113 -8.08 -14.78 38.60
N ALA A 114 -8.39 -13.74 37.76
CA ALA A 114 -9.04 -12.54 38.26
C ALA A 114 -10.41 -12.85 38.84
N PRO A 115 -10.81 -12.19 39.96
CA PRO A 115 -12.10 -12.43 40.60
C PRO A 115 -13.25 -11.94 39.68
N GLY A 116 -14.41 -12.53 39.86
CA GLY A 116 -15.66 -12.16 39.19
C GLY A 116 -16.33 -13.34 38.45
N ASP A 117 -17.64 -13.39 38.51
CA ASP A 117 -18.44 -14.50 37.97
C ASP A 117 -18.22 -14.76 36.47
N ASN A 118 -17.93 -13.72 35.70
CA ASN A 118 -17.72 -13.82 34.25
C ASN A 118 -16.26 -13.59 33.84
N SER A 119 -15.32 -13.50 34.78
CA SER A 119 -13.90 -13.29 34.50
C SER A 119 -13.26 -14.57 33.98
N TYR A 120 -12.73 -14.56 32.72
CA TYR A 120 -12.00 -15.70 32.18
C TYR A 120 -10.63 -15.84 32.85
N PRO A 121 -10.33 -17.02 33.45
CA PRO A 121 -9.21 -17.13 34.38
C PRO A 121 -7.82 -17.14 33.69
N ILE A 122 -7.73 -17.30 32.37
CA ILE A 122 -6.45 -17.36 31.67
C ILE A 122 -6.35 -16.16 30.67
N ALA A 123 -6.57 -14.95 31.18
CA ALA A 123 -6.40 -13.72 30.45
C ALA A 123 -5.02 -13.08 30.71
N THR A 124 -4.48 -12.33 29.76
CA THR A 124 -3.21 -11.62 29.89
C THR A 124 -3.13 -10.42 28.97
N PHE A 125 -2.30 -9.44 29.36
CA PHE A 125 -1.86 -8.39 28.44
C PHE A 125 -0.79 -8.94 27.49
N THR A 126 -0.76 -8.38 26.28
CA THR A 126 0.38 -8.45 25.36
C THR A 126 1.14 -7.12 25.41
N TYR A 127 2.47 -7.16 25.32
CA TYR A 127 3.35 -6.01 25.51
C TYR A 127 4.20 -5.74 24.29
N ILE A 128 4.26 -4.48 23.89
CA ILE A 128 5.28 -3.98 22.97
C ILE A 128 6.44 -3.48 23.83
N LEU A 129 7.64 -3.94 23.54
CA LEU A 129 8.86 -3.51 24.21
C LEU A 129 9.60 -2.53 23.31
N VAL A 130 9.86 -1.34 23.83
CA VAL A 130 10.56 -0.28 23.12
C VAL A 130 11.60 0.33 24.06
N TYR A 131 12.76 0.70 23.52
CA TYR A 131 13.78 1.42 24.31
C TYR A 131 13.33 2.86 24.56
N ASP A 132 13.67 3.40 25.70
CA ASP A 132 13.48 4.79 26.06
C ASP A 132 14.42 5.75 25.30
N GLU A 133 15.56 5.22 24.81
CA GLU A 133 16.52 5.91 23.95
C GLU A 133 16.72 5.12 22.65
N LEU A 134 16.15 5.62 21.55
CA LEU A 134 16.07 4.88 20.28
C LEU A 134 17.36 4.90 19.44
N ASN A 135 18.38 5.67 19.81
CA ASN A 135 19.69 5.56 19.15
C ASN A 135 20.38 4.20 19.39
N GLN A 136 19.83 3.38 20.30
CA GLN A 136 20.26 1.99 20.53
C GLN A 136 19.83 1.03 19.42
N VAL A 137 18.79 1.38 18.66
CA VAL A 137 18.19 0.50 17.63
C VAL A 137 18.17 1.12 16.24
N THR A 138 18.30 2.43 16.11
CA THR A 138 18.40 3.14 14.83
C THR A 138 19.38 4.29 14.93
N ASN A 139 20.00 4.65 13.80
CA ASN A 139 20.84 5.83 13.69
C ASN A 139 20.12 7.00 13.02
N ASP A 140 18.84 6.84 12.73
CA ASP A 140 18.00 7.78 11.99
C ASP A 140 16.86 8.30 12.88
N LYS A 141 16.77 9.62 13.02
CA LYS A 141 15.76 10.29 13.84
C LYS A 141 14.34 10.10 13.29
N ASP A 142 14.18 10.09 11.97
CA ASP A 142 12.88 9.92 11.33
C ASP A 142 12.36 8.49 11.54
N THR A 143 13.26 7.50 11.49
CA THR A 143 12.93 6.11 11.88
C THR A 143 12.53 6.03 13.35
N ALA A 144 13.24 6.70 14.26
CA ALA A 144 12.87 6.74 15.68
C ALA A 144 11.49 7.35 15.89
N GLN A 145 11.17 8.42 15.18
CA GLN A 145 9.84 9.06 15.20
C GLN A 145 8.76 8.14 14.64
N ALA A 146 9.03 7.44 13.52
CA ALA A 146 8.10 6.48 12.92
C ALA A 146 7.78 5.31 13.86
N ILE A 147 8.78 4.79 14.60
CA ILE A 147 8.56 3.76 15.63
C ILE A 147 7.59 4.25 16.70
N VAL A 148 7.84 5.44 17.24
CA VAL A 148 6.96 6.02 18.29
C VAL A 148 5.56 6.26 17.75
N HIS A 149 5.43 6.79 16.53
CA HIS A 149 4.14 7.00 15.89
C HIS A 149 3.37 5.70 15.64
N ALA A 150 4.04 4.66 15.11
CA ALA A 150 3.42 3.35 14.88
C ALA A 150 2.88 2.75 16.19
N ILE A 151 3.66 2.82 17.28
CA ILE A 151 3.22 2.32 18.59
C ILE A 151 2.07 3.18 19.13
N CYS A 152 2.14 4.51 18.96
CA CYS A 152 1.03 5.42 19.32
C CYS A 152 -0.26 5.01 18.61
N TRP A 153 -0.22 4.81 17.29
CA TRP A 153 -1.38 4.35 16.51
C TRP A 153 -1.88 2.97 17.00
N MET A 154 -0.99 2.01 17.27
CA MET A 154 -1.36 0.68 17.76
C MET A 154 -2.12 0.74 19.09
N VAL A 155 -1.79 1.66 20.00
CA VAL A 155 -2.45 1.79 21.30
C VAL A 155 -3.63 2.75 21.29
N THR A 156 -3.89 3.46 20.19
CA THR A 156 -5.02 4.38 19.99
C THR A 156 -5.94 3.90 18.87
N ASP A 157 -5.83 4.44 17.68
CA ASP A 157 -6.73 4.18 16.54
C ASP A 157 -6.70 2.72 16.07
N GLY A 158 -5.55 2.06 16.16
CA GLY A 158 -5.39 0.64 15.84
C GLY A 158 -6.25 -0.29 16.70
N GLN A 159 -6.71 0.15 17.89
CA GLN A 159 -7.53 -0.66 18.79
C GLN A 159 -8.90 -1.02 18.19
N GLN A 160 -9.41 -0.25 17.23
CA GLN A 160 -10.67 -0.55 16.53
C GLN A 160 -10.65 -1.90 15.79
N TYR A 161 -9.47 -2.37 15.35
CA TYR A 161 -9.30 -3.64 14.61
C TYR A 161 -9.18 -4.87 15.52
N ASN A 162 -8.98 -4.70 16.82
CA ASN A 162 -8.80 -5.78 17.77
C ASN A 162 -9.98 -6.76 17.78
N LYS A 163 -11.19 -6.26 17.65
CA LYS A 163 -12.44 -7.03 17.72
C LYS A 163 -12.55 -8.12 16.66
N GLU A 164 -12.03 -7.88 15.47
CA GLU A 164 -12.08 -8.83 14.34
C GLU A 164 -11.24 -10.09 14.63
N LEU A 165 -10.25 -9.97 15.51
CA LEU A 165 -9.35 -11.04 15.93
C LEU A 165 -9.59 -11.51 17.35
N LEU A 166 -10.73 -11.15 17.97
CA LEU A 166 -11.11 -11.50 19.33
C LEU A 166 -10.16 -10.98 20.42
N TYR A 167 -9.43 -9.89 20.15
CA TYR A 167 -8.69 -9.14 21.16
C TYR A 167 -9.57 -8.05 21.77
N VAL A 168 -9.48 -7.87 23.08
CA VAL A 168 -10.16 -6.77 23.76
C VAL A 168 -9.36 -5.49 23.58
N PRO A 169 -9.97 -4.38 23.11
CA PRO A 169 -9.32 -3.09 23.14
C PRO A 169 -8.89 -2.72 24.58
N ILE A 170 -7.70 -2.17 24.73
CA ILE A 170 -7.20 -1.70 26.02
C ILE A 170 -8.06 -0.54 26.55
N SER A 171 -8.24 -0.46 27.88
CA SER A 171 -9.05 0.61 28.47
C SER A 171 -8.39 1.99 28.30
N PRO A 172 -9.17 3.10 28.39
CA PRO A 172 -8.63 4.46 28.30
C PRO A 172 -7.49 4.71 29.30
N GLU A 173 -7.55 4.13 30.49
CA GLU A 173 -6.52 4.28 31.51
C GLU A 173 -5.21 3.59 31.09
N VAL A 174 -5.30 2.44 30.42
CA VAL A 174 -4.13 1.73 29.88
C VAL A 174 -3.56 2.47 28.66
N VAL A 175 -4.42 3.06 27.83
CA VAL A 175 -3.99 3.97 26.76
C VAL A 175 -3.19 5.15 27.34
N ASP A 176 -3.69 5.80 28.40
CA ASP A 176 -3.01 6.93 29.04
C ASP A 176 -1.64 6.53 29.63
N LEU A 177 -1.52 5.33 30.20
CA LEU A 177 -0.24 4.81 30.68
C LEU A 177 0.74 4.62 29.51
N ALA A 178 0.31 4.00 28.41
CA ALA A 178 1.12 3.81 27.22
C ALA A 178 1.57 5.15 26.63
N MET A 179 0.64 6.10 26.45
CA MET A 179 0.92 7.44 25.94
C MET A 179 1.90 8.22 26.84
N THR A 180 1.79 8.06 28.16
CA THR A 180 2.73 8.67 29.10
C THR A 180 4.15 8.08 28.96
N GLY A 181 4.27 6.80 28.69
CA GLY A 181 5.53 6.14 28.38
C GLY A 181 6.13 6.62 27.07
N LEU A 182 5.34 6.63 26.00
CA LEU A 182 5.78 7.08 24.66
C LEU A 182 6.30 8.51 24.66
N LYS A 183 5.69 9.40 25.46
CA LYS A 183 6.15 10.81 25.64
C LYS A 183 7.54 10.95 26.26
N LYS A 184 8.11 9.90 26.84
CA LYS A 184 9.45 9.91 27.44
C LYS A 184 10.54 9.44 26.49
N ILE A 185 10.17 8.85 25.35
CA ILE A 185 11.13 8.29 24.40
C ILE A 185 11.97 9.39 23.75
N THR A 186 13.27 9.14 23.68
CA THR A 186 14.26 10.07 23.15
C THR A 186 15.10 9.42 22.02
N PHE A 187 15.73 10.26 21.22
CA PHE A 187 16.75 9.91 20.25
C PHE A 187 17.92 10.89 20.38
N ASN A 188 19.09 10.39 20.73
CA ASN A 188 20.25 11.21 21.09
C ASN A 188 19.92 12.27 22.18
N GLY A 189 19.10 11.88 23.14
CA GLY A 189 18.65 12.76 24.24
C GLY A 189 17.58 13.79 23.87
N GLU A 190 17.15 13.85 22.62
CA GLU A 190 16.03 14.69 22.18
C GLU A 190 14.72 13.92 22.18
N ASN A 191 13.65 14.52 22.68
CA ASN A 191 12.34 13.89 22.67
C ASN A 191 11.84 13.69 21.23
N VAL A 192 11.39 12.47 20.91
CA VAL A 192 10.87 12.12 19.57
C VAL A 192 9.35 11.96 19.54
N PHE A 193 8.68 12.15 20.68
CA PHE A 193 7.22 12.15 20.76
C PHE A 193 6.68 13.55 20.44
N ASN A 194 6.23 13.77 19.21
CA ASN A 194 5.65 15.03 18.78
C ASN A 194 4.20 14.83 18.30
N MET A 195 3.23 14.91 19.21
CA MET A 195 1.79 14.88 18.87
C MET A 195 1.31 16.10 18.06
N GLY A 196 2.15 17.10 17.84
CA GLY A 196 1.80 18.31 17.10
C GLY A 196 2.53 18.48 15.77
N GLN A 197 3.47 17.55 15.41
CA GLN A 197 4.25 17.64 14.17
C GLN A 197 4.57 16.27 13.53
N ASN A 198 4.13 15.15 14.16
CA ASN A 198 4.30 13.78 13.66
C ASN A 198 2.97 13.04 13.52
N THR A 199 2.00 13.66 12.99
CA THR A 199 1.30 13.04 11.88
C THR A 199 2.41 12.87 10.82
N ALA A 200 2.68 11.68 10.28
CA ALA A 200 3.06 11.59 8.85
C ALA A 200 2.28 12.73 8.23
N PRO A 201 2.89 13.74 7.58
CA PRO A 201 2.15 14.94 7.27
C PRO A 201 0.83 14.40 6.76
N GLU A 202 -0.23 14.50 7.58
CA GLU A 202 -1.54 14.51 7.01
C GLU A 202 -1.33 15.64 6.05
N PHE A 203 -1.12 15.27 4.79
CA PHE A 203 -1.30 16.22 3.74
C PHE A 203 -2.79 16.49 3.88
N GLU A 204 -3.10 17.39 4.81
CA GLU A 204 -4.46 17.87 4.99
C GLU A 204 -4.84 18.35 3.61
N VAL A 205 -5.61 17.51 2.89
CA VAL A 205 -6.06 17.81 1.56
C VAL A 205 -7.06 18.94 1.73
N VAL A 206 -6.54 20.16 1.79
CA VAL A 206 -7.34 21.36 1.83
C VAL A 206 -7.97 21.49 0.46
N ILE A 207 -9.22 21.02 0.35
CA ILE A 207 -10.03 21.25 -0.85
C ILE A 207 -10.47 22.73 -0.77
N PRO A 208 -9.97 23.60 -1.67
CA PRO A 208 -10.37 24.99 -1.66
C PRO A 208 -11.87 25.10 -1.98
N ASP A 209 -12.55 26.13 -1.41
CA ASP A 209 -13.92 26.43 -1.80
C ASP A 209 -13.94 26.92 -3.26
N MET A 210 -14.30 26.01 -4.16
CA MET A 210 -14.31 26.25 -5.60
C MET A 210 -15.71 26.45 -6.16
N GLY A 211 -16.71 26.64 -5.29
CA GLY A 211 -18.12 26.70 -5.63
C GLY A 211 -18.76 25.32 -5.81
N ALA A 212 -19.92 25.27 -6.45
CA ALA A 212 -20.67 24.02 -6.59
C ALA A 212 -19.89 22.99 -7.43
N SER A 213 -19.83 21.75 -6.93
CA SER A 213 -19.32 20.59 -7.67
C SER A 213 -20.18 20.28 -8.91
N PRO A 214 -19.62 19.59 -9.92
CA PRO A 214 -20.45 19.09 -11.03
C PRO A 214 -21.52 18.13 -10.50
N ALA A 215 -22.65 18.07 -11.21
CA ALA A 215 -23.72 17.15 -10.85
C ALA A 215 -23.22 15.70 -10.83
N GLY A 216 -23.63 14.92 -9.83
CA GLY A 216 -23.27 13.51 -9.69
C GLY A 216 -23.80 12.65 -10.86
N PRO A 217 -23.27 11.42 -11.01
CA PRO A 217 -23.73 10.49 -12.04
C PRO A 217 -25.23 10.25 -11.95
N LYS A 218 -25.88 10.06 -13.11
CA LYS A 218 -27.31 9.79 -13.18
C LYS A 218 -27.66 8.48 -12.49
N SER A 219 -28.50 8.53 -11.47
CA SER A 219 -28.91 7.34 -10.71
C SER A 219 -29.76 6.39 -11.58
N GLY A 220 -29.56 5.07 -11.37
CA GLY A 220 -30.33 4.02 -12.06
C GLY A 220 -29.95 3.79 -13.53
N VAL A 221 -28.81 4.33 -13.96
CA VAL A 221 -28.20 4.06 -15.27
C VAL A 221 -26.81 3.50 -15.02
N GLU A 222 -26.55 2.32 -15.53
CA GLU A 222 -25.20 1.74 -15.53
C GLU A 222 -24.33 2.49 -16.53
N LEU A 223 -23.22 3.03 -16.05
CA LEU A 223 -22.31 3.88 -16.83
C LEU A 223 -20.91 3.25 -16.83
N GLN A 224 -20.30 3.21 -18.00
CA GLN A 224 -18.94 2.75 -18.19
C GLN A 224 -18.07 3.90 -18.64
N ILE A 225 -16.93 4.10 -17.95
CA ILE A 225 -15.93 5.12 -18.28
C ILE A 225 -14.63 4.40 -18.65
N ASP A 226 -14.23 4.50 -19.92
CA ASP A 226 -13.05 3.85 -20.45
C ASP A 226 -11.87 4.82 -20.53
N GLY A 227 -10.83 4.56 -19.75
CA GLY A 227 -9.59 5.29 -19.76
C GLY A 227 -8.39 4.39 -20.09
N ALA A 228 -7.30 4.98 -20.56
CA ALA A 228 -6.07 4.24 -20.77
C ALA A 228 -4.84 5.15 -20.72
N GLY A 229 -3.69 4.58 -20.36
CA GLY A 229 -2.44 5.34 -20.42
C GLY A 229 -1.37 4.90 -19.45
N ALA A 230 -0.79 5.86 -18.78
CA ALA A 230 0.36 5.70 -17.92
C ALA A 230 0.21 4.55 -16.90
N SER A 231 1.27 3.77 -16.74
CA SER A 231 1.36 2.78 -15.66
C SER A 231 1.85 3.42 -14.35
N PHE A 232 2.39 4.62 -14.40
CA PHE A 232 2.86 5.37 -13.23
C PHE A 232 1.72 5.59 -12.22
N PRO A 233 0.56 6.22 -12.55
CA PRO A 233 -0.55 6.42 -11.61
C PRO A 233 -1.47 5.20 -11.50
N PHE A 234 -1.21 4.09 -12.17
CA PHE A 234 -2.14 2.96 -12.21
C PHE A 234 -2.52 2.41 -10.82
N PRO A 235 -1.59 2.22 -9.86
CA PRO A 235 -1.98 1.78 -8.51
C PRO A 235 -2.99 2.74 -7.86
N LEU A 236 -2.81 4.05 -8.05
CA LEU A 236 -3.67 5.08 -7.48
C LEU A 236 -5.02 5.17 -8.23
N ILE A 237 -5.02 5.10 -9.57
CA ILE A 237 -6.26 5.05 -10.37
C ILE A 237 -7.10 3.81 -9.99
N ASP A 238 -6.45 2.66 -9.74
CA ASP A 238 -7.16 1.45 -9.31
C ASP A 238 -7.78 1.62 -7.91
N LEU A 239 -7.08 2.27 -6.98
CA LEU A 239 -7.61 2.62 -5.67
C LEU A 239 -8.79 3.60 -5.79
N TRP A 240 -8.65 4.67 -6.57
CA TRP A 240 -9.74 5.61 -6.83
C TRP A 240 -10.95 4.93 -7.49
N ARG A 241 -10.73 3.99 -8.41
CA ARG A 241 -11.82 3.20 -9.01
C ARG A 241 -12.64 2.47 -7.97
N VAL A 242 -11.96 1.86 -6.98
CA VAL A 242 -12.62 1.14 -5.88
C VAL A 242 -13.37 2.12 -4.97
N GLU A 243 -12.72 3.20 -4.53
CA GLU A 243 -13.31 4.14 -3.57
C GLU A 243 -14.46 4.95 -4.20
N TYR A 244 -14.31 5.38 -5.44
CA TYR A 244 -15.38 6.03 -6.18
C TYR A 244 -16.58 5.09 -6.42
N GLY A 245 -16.32 3.83 -6.76
CA GLY A 245 -17.36 2.82 -6.98
C GLY A 245 -18.17 2.49 -5.72
N LYS A 246 -17.61 2.64 -4.51
CA LYS A 246 -18.39 2.51 -3.26
C LYS A 246 -19.44 3.60 -3.12
N GLU A 247 -19.13 4.82 -3.58
CA GLU A 247 -20.05 5.96 -3.51
C GLU A 247 -21.01 5.99 -4.69
N TYR A 248 -20.55 5.57 -5.88
CA TYR A 248 -21.29 5.59 -7.14
C TYR A 248 -21.25 4.21 -7.81
N PRO A 249 -21.93 3.21 -7.24
CA PRO A 249 -21.84 1.81 -7.68
C PRO A 249 -22.36 1.56 -9.11
N ASN A 250 -23.12 2.50 -9.67
CA ASN A 250 -23.59 2.45 -11.05
C ASN A 250 -22.58 3.02 -12.06
N VAL A 251 -21.38 3.44 -11.65
CA VAL A 251 -20.32 3.92 -12.53
C VAL A 251 -19.14 2.95 -12.48
N GLN A 252 -18.87 2.30 -13.60
CA GLN A 252 -17.73 1.40 -13.75
C GLN A 252 -16.58 2.12 -14.47
N LEU A 253 -15.49 2.34 -13.77
CA LEU A 253 -14.24 2.82 -14.36
C LEU A 253 -13.42 1.63 -14.87
N ASN A 254 -13.14 1.59 -16.17
CA ASN A 254 -12.20 0.67 -16.80
C ASN A 254 -10.94 1.43 -17.21
N TYR A 255 -9.82 1.09 -16.59
CA TYR A 255 -8.55 1.72 -16.94
C TYR A 255 -7.54 0.69 -17.45
N GLN A 256 -6.94 0.97 -18.61
CA GLN A 256 -5.93 0.11 -19.21
C GLN A 256 -4.54 0.72 -19.03
N SER A 257 -3.70 0.05 -18.22
CA SER A 257 -2.29 0.40 -18.02
C SER A 257 -1.46 -0.03 -19.23
N ILE A 258 -1.31 0.87 -20.22
CA ILE A 258 -0.63 0.60 -21.50
C ILE A 258 0.57 1.52 -21.76
N GLY A 259 0.98 2.28 -20.74
CA GLY A 259 2.03 3.30 -20.81
C GLY A 259 1.54 4.62 -21.40
N SER A 260 2.20 5.71 -21.02
CA SER A 260 1.83 7.08 -21.47
C SER A 260 1.81 7.24 -22.97
N GLY A 261 2.72 6.56 -23.70
CA GLY A 261 2.73 6.58 -25.17
C GLY A 261 1.46 5.95 -25.76
N GLY A 262 0.99 4.85 -25.20
CA GLY A 262 -0.28 4.21 -25.55
C GLY A 262 -1.48 5.10 -25.22
N GLY A 263 -1.49 5.71 -24.03
CA GLY A 263 -2.53 6.64 -23.59
C GLY A 263 -2.68 7.83 -24.52
N VAL A 264 -1.57 8.51 -24.82
CA VAL A 264 -1.54 9.66 -25.75
C VAL A 264 -2.01 9.26 -27.16
N LYS A 265 -1.56 8.10 -27.66
CA LYS A 265 -2.00 7.59 -28.95
C LYS A 265 -3.49 7.35 -29.01
N ASN A 266 -4.07 6.69 -28.00
CA ASN A 266 -5.51 6.40 -27.95
C ASN A 266 -6.32 7.67 -27.71
N HIS A 267 -5.79 8.63 -26.93
CA HIS A 267 -6.39 9.95 -26.76
C HIS A 267 -6.47 10.69 -28.11
N ILE A 268 -5.38 10.82 -28.85
CA ILE A 268 -5.36 11.45 -30.19
C ILE A 268 -6.32 10.72 -31.17
N ALA A 269 -6.38 9.39 -31.08
CA ALA A 269 -7.28 8.59 -31.90
C ALA A 269 -8.74 8.63 -31.43
N LYS A 270 -9.04 9.26 -30.26
CA LYS A 270 -10.38 9.40 -29.68
C LYS A 270 -11.08 8.06 -29.40
N THR A 271 -10.29 7.05 -29.01
CA THR A 271 -10.80 5.69 -28.71
C THR A 271 -11.04 5.44 -27.23
N ILE A 272 -10.77 6.42 -26.39
CA ILE A 272 -10.98 6.43 -24.93
C ILE A 272 -11.56 7.78 -24.51
N VAL A 273 -12.32 7.81 -23.41
CA VAL A 273 -12.94 9.06 -22.96
C VAL A 273 -11.97 9.95 -22.17
N PHE A 274 -10.92 9.37 -21.57
CA PHE A 274 -9.79 10.10 -21.01
C PHE A 274 -8.50 9.32 -21.16
N GLY A 275 -7.39 10.03 -21.32
CA GLY A 275 -6.04 9.47 -21.30
C GLY A 275 -5.33 9.72 -19.99
N ALA A 276 -4.21 9.01 -19.71
CA ALA A 276 -3.29 9.37 -18.64
C ALA A 276 -1.83 9.35 -19.12
N SER A 277 -1.03 10.30 -18.63
CA SER A 277 0.37 10.44 -19.03
C SER A 277 1.19 11.15 -17.96
N ASP A 278 2.40 10.65 -17.67
CA ASP A 278 3.39 11.31 -16.80
C ASP A 278 4.26 12.30 -17.59
N ALA A 279 4.17 12.26 -18.91
CA ALA A 279 4.82 13.20 -19.79
C ALA A 279 3.77 14.11 -20.43
N PRO A 280 3.90 15.45 -20.35
CA PRO A 280 3.04 16.35 -21.10
C PRO A 280 3.05 16.06 -22.60
N LEU A 281 1.98 16.47 -23.30
CA LEU A 281 1.93 16.37 -24.76
C LEU A 281 3.05 17.19 -25.38
N LYS A 282 3.83 16.56 -26.28
CA LYS A 282 4.80 17.24 -27.13
C LYS A 282 4.06 18.19 -28.10
N PRO A 283 4.72 19.21 -28.65
CA PRO A 283 4.09 20.12 -29.62
C PRO A 283 3.32 19.39 -30.73
N ALA A 284 3.92 18.38 -31.37
CA ALA A 284 3.26 17.62 -32.43
C ALA A 284 2.08 16.78 -31.96
N GLU A 285 2.11 16.26 -30.70
CA GLU A 285 0.99 15.54 -30.09
C GLU A 285 -0.16 16.52 -29.75
N ARG A 286 0.21 17.73 -29.29
CA ARG A 286 -0.76 18.80 -29.05
C ARG A 286 -1.41 19.31 -30.32
N ASP A 287 -0.64 19.48 -31.40
CA ASP A 287 -1.18 19.87 -32.71
C ASP A 287 -2.18 18.83 -33.25
N ALA A 288 -1.96 17.55 -32.94
CA ALA A 288 -2.88 16.47 -33.30
C ALA A 288 -4.12 16.38 -32.39
N ALA A 289 -4.08 16.93 -31.17
CA ALA A 289 -5.17 17.01 -30.20
C ALA A 289 -5.20 18.40 -29.53
N PRO A 290 -5.53 19.48 -30.26
CA PRO A 290 -5.32 20.86 -29.82
C PRO A 290 -6.17 21.28 -28.62
N ASN A 291 -7.33 20.66 -28.42
CA ASN A 291 -8.29 20.97 -27.36
C ASN A 291 -8.12 20.05 -26.13
N THR A 292 -6.92 19.49 -25.95
CA THR A 292 -6.62 18.64 -24.79
C THR A 292 -6.36 19.50 -23.56
N LEU A 293 -7.02 19.18 -22.45
CA LEU A 293 -6.70 19.65 -21.12
C LEU A 293 -5.70 18.70 -20.46
N HIS A 294 -4.71 19.25 -19.79
CA HIS A 294 -3.84 18.53 -18.85
C HIS A 294 -4.39 18.77 -17.44
N ILE A 295 -4.98 17.76 -16.83
CA ILE A 295 -5.49 17.82 -15.47
C ILE A 295 -4.48 17.12 -14.55
N PRO A 296 -3.69 17.85 -13.75
CA PRO A 296 -2.80 17.21 -12.78
C PRO A 296 -3.60 16.37 -11.80
N GLU A 297 -3.22 15.12 -11.62
CA GLU A 297 -3.97 14.20 -10.77
C GLU A 297 -3.23 13.81 -9.48
N ALA A 298 -1.89 13.77 -9.52
CA ALA A 298 -1.04 13.45 -8.38
C ALA A 298 0.41 13.86 -8.66
N ILE A 299 1.24 13.83 -7.61
CA ILE A 299 2.69 13.94 -7.72
C ILE A 299 3.30 12.64 -7.20
N GLY A 300 4.22 12.08 -7.96
CA GLY A 300 4.94 10.87 -7.58
C GLY A 300 6.43 10.99 -7.89
N ALA A 301 7.16 9.89 -7.71
CA ALA A 301 8.59 9.84 -7.97
C ALA A 301 9.01 8.61 -8.75
N VAL A 302 9.98 8.79 -9.63
CA VAL A 302 10.73 7.67 -10.21
C VAL A 302 11.85 7.30 -9.26
N THR A 303 11.87 6.05 -8.80
CA THR A 303 12.91 5.52 -7.92
C THR A 303 13.91 4.69 -8.70
N ILE A 304 15.15 4.63 -8.20
CA ILE A 304 16.20 3.75 -8.72
C ILE A 304 16.14 2.46 -7.91
N ALA A 305 15.34 1.52 -8.39
CA ALA A 305 15.15 0.22 -7.78
C ALA A 305 16.34 -0.70 -8.05
N PHE A 306 16.72 -1.52 -7.09
CA PHE A 306 17.83 -2.46 -7.24
C PHE A 306 17.56 -3.81 -6.55
N ASN A 307 18.34 -4.82 -6.91
CA ASN A 307 18.32 -6.13 -6.28
C ASN A 307 19.74 -6.60 -6.00
N ILE A 308 20.24 -6.28 -4.83
CA ILE A 308 21.54 -6.77 -4.34
C ILE A 308 21.25 -7.69 -3.16
N PRO A 309 21.37 -9.02 -3.33
CA PRO A 309 20.98 -10.00 -2.30
C PRO A 309 21.73 -9.87 -0.98
N GLU A 310 22.89 -9.23 -0.99
CA GLU A 310 23.70 -8.97 0.20
C GLU A 310 23.25 -7.73 1.00
N PHE A 311 22.38 -6.87 0.42
CA PHE A 311 21.84 -5.67 1.07
C PHE A 311 20.59 -6.03 1.86
N VAL A 312 20.81 -6.73 2.95
CA VAL A 312 19.76 -7.16 3.87
C VAL A 312 20.10 -6.75 5.29
N ASP A 313 19.08 -6.57 6.11
CA ASP A 313 19.22 -6.38 7.55
C ASP A 313 19.55 -7.71 8.27
N ASP A 314 19.67 -7.65 9.58
CA ASP A 314 20.01 -8.83 10.41
C ASP A 314 18.90 -9.92 10.36
N GLU A 315 17.69 -9.56 9.96
CA GLU A 315 16.54 -10.46 9.75
C GLU A 315 16.44 -10.97 8.31
N GLY A 316 17.35 -10.56 7.43
CA GLY A 316 17.38 -10.96 6.02
C GLY A 316 16.39 -10.21 5.12
N ARG A 317 15.86 -9.06 5.55
CA ARG A 317 14.96 -8.22 4.74
C ARG A 317 15.77 -7.25 3.87
N PRO A 318 15.39 -6.99 2.61
CA PRO A 318 16.05 -6.00 1.76
C PRO A 318 16.07 -4.60 2.39
N VAL A 319 17.19 -3.90 2.28
CA VAL A 319 17.37 -2.54 2.81
C VAL A 319 17.67 -1.53 1.72
N SER A 320 17.04 -0.36 1.79
CA SER A 320 17.22 0.76 0.86
C SER A 320 18.31 1.71 1.39
N THR A 321 19.56 1.26 1.36
CA THR A 321 20.72 2.04 1.89
C THR A 321 21.71 2.46 0.80
N LEU A 322 21.52 2.02 -0.44
CA LEU A 322 22.36 2.40 -1.57
C LEU A 322 22.19 3.89 -1.88
N GLN A 323 23.32 4.58 -2.04
CA GLN A 323 23.40 6.00 -2.43
C GLN A 323 23.96 6.09 -3.84
N LEU A 324 23.36 6.90 -4.71
CA LEU A 324 23.82 7.10 -6.09
C LEU A 324 23.75 8.58 -6.47
N SER A 325 24.84 9.10 -7.00
CA SER A 325 24.87 10.40 -7.65
C SER A 325 24.25 10.33 -9.06
N GLY A 326 23.82 11.47 -9.61
CA GLY A 326 23.25 11.53 -10.95
C GLY A 326 24.21 11.04 -12.03
N ASP A 327 25.49 11.40 -11.93
CA ASP A 327 26.54 10.93 -12.83
C ASP A 327 26.72 9.41 -12.77
N THR A 328 26.76 8.84 -11.57
CA THR A 328 26.87 7.38 -11.36
C THR A 328 25.67 6.65 -11.99
N ILE A 329 24.46 7.16 -11.79
CA ILE A 329 23.25 6.59 -12.42
C ILE A 329 23.36 6.66 -13.95
N ALA A 330 23.72 7.81 -14.49
CA ALA A 330 23.86 7.98 -15.95
C ALA A 330 24.90 7.02 -16.53
N ASP A 331 26.05 6.87 -15.90
CA ASP A 331 27.13 6.00 -16.36
C ASP A 331 26.75 4.50 -16.28
N ILE A 332 25.94 4.09 -15.28
CA ILE A 332 25.35 2.74 -15.24
C ILE A 332 24.44 2.50 -16.45
N PHE A 333 23.51 3.42 -16.74
CA PHE A 333 22.56 3.26 -17.84
C PHE A 333 23.19 3.49 -19.22
N LEU A 334 24.33 4.18 -19.31
CA LEU A 334 25.18 4.24 -20.50
C LEU A 334 25.98 2.95 -20.73
N GLY A 335 26.00 2.02 -19.76
CA GLY A 335 26.82 0.80 -19.81
C GLY A 335 28.32 1.04 -19.63
N LYS A 336 28.71 2.17 -19.04
CA LYS A 336 30.11 2.50 -18.68
C LYS A 336 30.47 1.86 -17.35
N ILE A 337 29.61 1.95 -16.35
CA ILE A 337 29.68 1.24 -15.09
C ILE A 337 28.93 -0.07 -15.25
N THR A 338 29.66 -1.17 -15.22
CA THR A 338 29.11 -2.51 -15.49
C THR A 338 29.21 -3.47 -14.29
N GLN A 339 29.87 -3.05 -13.22
CA GLN A 339 30.07 -3.87 -12.02
C GLN A 339 29.75 -3.09 -10.76
N TRP A 340 29.22 -3.79 -9.74
CA TRP A 340 28.80 -3.18 -8.48
C TRP A 340 29.98 -2.73 -7.59
N ASP A 341 31.19 -3.17 -7.86
CA ASP A 341 32.43 -2.73 -7.20
C ASP A 341 33.17 -1.62 -7.94
N ASP A 342 32.51 -0.93 -8.88
CA ASP A 342 33.04 0.26 -9.54
C ASP A 342 33.34 1.38 -8.54
N GLN A 343 34.45 2.10 -8.78
CA GLN A 343 34.92 3.13 -7.86
C GLN A 343 33.90 4.25 -7.65
N ALA A 344 33.14 4.63 -8.67
CA ALA A 344 32.12 5.67 -8.54
C ALA A 344 30.99 5.25 -7.56
N ILE A 345 30.55 3.99 -7.63
CA ILE A 345 29.56 3.46 -6.68
C ILE A 345 30.15 3.37 -5.26
N ILE A 346 31.42 2.99 -5.15
CA ILE A 346 32.12 2.93 -3.84
C ILE A 346 32.25 4.32 -3.23
N ASP A 347 32.58 5.33 -4.02
CA ASP A 347 32.74 6.72 -3.57
C ASP A 347 31.40 7.31 -3.09
N ASP A 348 30.29 6.96 -3.75
CA ASP A 348 28.92 7.28 -3.27
C ASP A 348 28.57 6.53 -1.96
N ASN A 349 29.20 5.36 -1.67
CA ASN A 349 28.85 4.46 -0.58
C ASN A 349 30.03 4.03 0.33
N PRO A 350 30.89 4.91 0.83
CA PRO A 350 32.13 4.53 1.48
C PRO A 350 31.94 3.73 2.78
N THR A 351 30.83 3.93 3.47
CA THR A 351 30.51 3.22 4.73
C THR A 351 29.93 1.84 4.46
N LEU A 352 29.07 1.73 3.44
CA LEU A 352 28.39 0.50 3.07
C LEU A 352 29.38 -0.55 2.55
N TYR A 353 30.30 -0.16 1.66
CA TYR A 353 31.28 -1.09 1.08
C TYR A 353 32.32 -1.60 2.08
N LYS A 354 32.60 -0.88 3.16
CA LYS A 354 33.43 -1.40 4.26
C LYS A 354 32.79 -2.58 4.99
N LYS A 355 31.45 -2.64 5.01
CA LYS A 355 30.68 -3.73 5.65
C LYS A 355 30.41 -4.91 4.72
N LEU A 356 30.47 -4.71 3.39
CA LEU A 356 30.06 -5.68 2.39
C LEU A 356 31.16 -5.99 1.35
N PRO A 357 32.24 -6.71 1.73
CA PRO A 357 33.34 -7.02 0.80
C PRO A 357 32.96 -8.03 -0.32
N LYS A 358 31.69 -8.46 -0.42
CA LYS A 358 31.25 -9.55 -1.30
C LYS A 358 30.76 -9.11 -2.67
N LEU A 359 30.69 -7.81 -2.99
CA LEU A 359 30.22 -7.31 -4.28
C LEU A 359 31.28 -7.30 -5.38
N SER A 360 32.51 -7.76 -5.06
CA SER A 360 33.57 -7.84 -6.05
C SER A 360 33.18 -8.72 -7.23
N GLN A 361 33.34 -8.16 -8.45
CA GLN A 361 33.05 -8.85 -9.72
C GLN A 361 31.57 -9.24 -9.93
N LYS A 362 30.62 -8.51 -9.35
CA LYS A 362 29.20 -8.68 -9.66
C LYS A 362 28.79 -7.72 -10.77
N ASP A 363 28.42 -8.28 -11.91
CA ASP A 363 27.95 -7.50 -13.05
C ASP A 363 26.60 -6.86 -12.76
N ILE A 364 26.41 -5.61 -13.21
CA ILE A 364 25.14 -4.88 -13.13
C ILE A 364 24.25 -5.28 -14.31
N ILE A 365 23.02 -5.68 -14.00
CA ILE A 365 22.00 -5.95 -15.01
C ILE A 365 21.01 -4.77 -15.01
N VAL A 366 21.02 -3.96 -16.06
CA VAL A 366 20.12 -2.82 -16.20
C VAL A 366 18.73 -3.29 -16.64
N ALA A 367 17.69 -2.80 -15.99
CA ALA A 367 16.29 -3.00 -16.37
C ALA A 367 15.66 -1.68 -16.82
N HIS A 368 14.98 -1.66 -17.97
CA HIS A 368 14.36 -0.47 -18.53
C HIS A 368 12.99 -0.78 -19.13
N ARG A 369 12.23 0.25 -19.48
CA ARG A 369 10.93 0.10 -20.13
C ARG A 369 11.07 -0.32 -21.58
N SER A 370 10.18 -1.20 -22.03
CA SER A 370 10.09 -1.66 -23.42
C SER A 370 8.92 -1.06 -24.20
N ASP A 371 8.10 -0.24 -23.54
CA ASP A 371 6.91 0.42 -24.08
C ASP A 371 7.09 1.95 -24.08
N GLY A 372 6.17 2.67 -24.75
CA GLY A 372 6.13 4.13 -24.72
C GLY A 372 5.71 4.64 -23.33
N SER A 373 6.64 5.15 -22.54
CA SER A 373 6.51 5.36 -21.10
C SER A 373 6.76 6.81 -20.68
N GLY A 374 5.83 7.38 -19.88
CA GLY A 374 6.07 8.65 -19.19
C GLY A 374 7.14 8.51 -18.12
N THR A 375 7.19 7.39 -17.40
CA THR A 375 8.26 7.11 -16.43
C THR A 375 9.64 7.14 -17.10
N THR A 376 9.76 6.59 -18.33
CA THR A 376 10.98 6.70 -19.15
C THR A 376 11.27 8.15 -19.50
N PHE A 377 10.26 8.91 -19.91
CA PHE A 377 10.46 10.33 -20.23
C PHE A 377 10.99 11.11 -19.01
N VAL A 378 10.40 10.92 -17.85
CA VAL A 378 10.82 11.55 -16.59
C VAL A 378 12.26 11.18 -16.24
N PHE A 379 12.57 9.87 -16.24
CA PHE A 379 13.90 9.37 -15.93
C PHE A 379 14.96 9.85 -16.93
N THR A 380 14.72 9.74 -18.21
CA THR A 380 15.68 10.17 -19.24
C THR A 380 15.84 11.68 -19.28
N SER A 381 14.79 12.46 -18.96
CA SER A 381 14.88 13.91 -18.78
C SER A 381 15.74 14.30 -17.58
N TYR A 382 15.69 13.52 -16.49
CA TYR A 382 16.61 13.68 -15.35
C TYR A 382 18.05 13.38 -15.77
N LEU A 383 18.29 12.27 -16.47
CA LEU A 383 19.63 11.92 -16.96
C LEU A 383 20.23 12.98 -17.89
N ASN A 384 19.41 13.61 -18.74
CA ASN A 384 19.84 14.75 -19.57
C ASN A 384 20.35 15.93 -18.72
N GLN A 385 19.76 16.17 -17.56
CA GLN A 385 20.16 17.30 -16.71
C GLN A 385 21.46 17.03 -15.95
N VAL A 386 21.75 15.76 -15.62
CA VAL A 386 22.90 15.38 -14.79
C VAL A 386 24.06 14.84 -15.61
N SER A 387 23.89 14.52 -16.89
CA SER A 387 24.95 13.96 -17.74
C SER A 387 24.89 14.52 -19.17
N ALA A 388 25.86 15.32 -19.52
CA ALA A 388 26.00 15.83 -20.88
C ALA A 388 26.23 14.70 -21.91
N GLU A 389 26.90 13.61 -21.51
CA GLU A 389 27.14 12.47 -22.39
C GLU A 389 25.84 11.70 -22.67
N TRP A 390 24.95 11.59 -21.65
CA TRP A 390 23.62 11.01 -21.85
C TRP A 390 22.80 11.87 -22.83
N ASP A 391 22.78 13.20 -22.63
CA ASP A 391 22.05 14.13 -23.50
C ASP A 391 22.51 14.04 -24.97
N GLU A 392 23.81 13.95 -25.19
CA GLU A 392 24.39 13.82 -26.54
C GLU A 392 24.10 12.47 -27.21
N LYS A 393 24.21 11.37 -26.45
CA LYS A 393 24.16 10.01 -27.02
C LYS A 393 22.77 9.40 -27.07
N VAL A 394 21.91 9.68 -26.08
CA VAL A 394 20.61 9.03 -25.89
C VAL A 394 19.47 10.03 -25.91
N GLY A 395 19.59 11.11 -25.15
CA GLY A 395 18.56 12.13 -25.01
C GLY A 395 17.37 11.69 -24.16
N ALA A 396 16.27 12.46 -24.22
CA ALA A 396 15.07 12.23 -23.43
C ALA A 396 13.83 11.90 -24.29
N GLY A 397 13.03 10.95 -23.85
CA GLY A 397 11.81 10.55 -24.57
C GLY A 397 10.95 9.51 -23.86
N LYS A 398 9.70 9.38 -24.32
CA LYS A 398 8.83 8.27 -23.91
C LYS A 398 9.38 6.90 -24.36
N SER A 399 10.27 6.90 -25.36
CA SER A 399 11.04 5.75 -25.83
C SER A 399 12.40 6.26 -26.30
N VAL A 400 13.46 5.58 -25.92
CA VAL A 400 14.84 5.85 -26.32
C VAL A 400 15.52 4.55 -26.75
N GLU A 401 16.64 4.67 -27.46
CA GLU A 401 17.51 3.51 -27.75
C GLU A 401 18.41 3.27 -26.53
N TRP A 402 18.10 2.25 -25.76
CA TRP A 402 18.87 1.95 -24.56
C TRP A 402 20.24 1.37 -24.91
N PRO A 403 21.32 1.92 -24.36
CA PRO A 403 22.67 1.39 -24.59
C PRO A 403 22.87 -0.03 -24.09
N THR A 404 22.15 -0.40 -23.01
CA THR A 404 22.25 -1.72 -22.37
C THR A 404 20.96 -2.03 -21.61
N GLY A 405 20.74 -3.29 -21.27
CA GLY A 405 19.71 -3.70 -20.33
C GLY A 405 18.66 -4.64 -20.90
N ILE A 406 17.68 -4.96 -20.04
CA ILE A 406 16.55 -5.85 -20.31
C ILE A 406 15.26 -5.04 -20.25
N GLY A 407 14.43 -5.15 -21.29
CA GLY A 407 13.14 -4.44 -21.36
C GLY A 407 12.03 -5.09 -20.55
N GLY A 408 11.33 -4.30 -19.71
CA GLY A 408 10.09 -4.67 -19.03
C GLY A 408 8.92 -3.80 -19.50
N LYS A 409 7.75 -4.39 -19.73
CA LYS A 409 6.55 -3.63 -20.12
C LYS A 409 5.86 -3.07 -18.87
N GLY A 410 5.57 -1.78 -18.85
CA GLY A 410 4.98 -1.09 -17.70
C GLY A 410 5.96 -0.95 -16.52
N ASN A 411 5.57 -0.21 -15.47
CA ASN A 411 6.32 -0.19 -14.21
C ASN A 411 6.35 -1.59 -13.58
N GLU A 412 5.27 -2.33 -13.66
CA GLU A 412 5.14 -3.71 -13.20
C GLU A 412 6.16 -4.65 -13.87
N GLY A 413 6.39 -4.50 -15.17
CA GLY A 413 7.36 -5.32 -15.91
C GLY A 413 8.80 -5.05 -15.49
N VAL A 414 9.18 -3.77 -15.31
CA VAL A 414 10.52 -3.42 -14.79
C VAL A 414 10.66 -3.84 -13.33
N ALA A 415 9.66 -3.63 -12.50
CA ALA A 415 9.65 -4.08 -11.11
C ALA A 415 9.87 -5.61 -11.02
N ASN A 416 9.20 -6.38 -11.88
CA ASN A 416 9.38 -7.82 -11.93
C ASN A 416 10.81 -8.22 -12.35
N VAL A 417 11.39 -7.57 -13.38
CA VAL A 417 12.78 -7.84 -13.78
C VAL A 417 13.73 -7.57 -12.61
N VAL A 418 13.61 -6.43 -11.94
CA VAL A 418 14.46 -6.10 -10.79
C VAL A 418 14.26 -7.09 -9.66
N LYS A 419 13.02 -7.39 -9.29
CA LYS A 419 12.68 -8.30 -8.18
C LYS A 419 13.25 -9.71 -8.37
N THR A 420 13.23 -10.22 -9.60
CA THR A 420 13.58 -11.62 -9.92
C THR A 420 15.01 -11.81 -10.40
N THR A 421 15.73 -10.72 -10.72
CA THR A 421 17.08 -10.78 -11.27
C THR A 421 18.09 -10.25 -10.25
N PRO A 422 18.90 -11.10 -9.60
CA PRO A 422 19.96 -10.64 -8.70
C PRO A 422 20.94 -9.69 -9.42
N TYR A 423 21.45 -8.70 -8.68
CA TYR A 423 22.38 -7.68 -9.14
C TYR A 423 21.84 -6.76 -10.24
N SER A 424 20.52 -6.67 -10.36
CA SER A 424 19.88 -5.73 -11.29
C SER A 424 19.62 -4.37 -10.67
N ILE A 425 19.50 -3.38 -11.56
CA ILE A 425 19.10 -2.01 -11.27
C ILE A 425 18.11 -1.55 -12.34
N GLY A 426 17.11 -0.77 -11.94
CA GLY A 426 16.11 -0.25 -12.88
C GLY A 426 15.43 1.00 -12.31
N TYR A 427 14.57 1.61 -13.10
CA TYR A 427 13.77 2.76 -12.66
C TYR A 427 12.28 2.41 -12.72
N ILE A 428 11.59 2.69 -11.63
CA ILE A 428 10.14 2.45 -11.47
C ILE A 428 9.51 3.55 -10.63
N GLU A 429 8.22 3.68 -10.70
CA GLU A 429 7.47 4.55 -9.80
C GLU A 429 7.51 3.99 -8.35
N LEU A 430 7.49 4.88 -7.35
CA LEU A 430 7.72 4.55 -5.93
C LEU A 430 6.72 3.54 -5.36
N ALA A 431 5.42 3.64 -5.70
CA ALA A 431 4.40 2.71 -5.21
C ALA A 431 4.69 1.25 -5.63
N TYR A 432 5.23 1.05 -6.84
CA TYR A 432 5.63 -0.29 -7.29
C TYR A 432 6.80 -0.86 -6.48
N ALA A 433 7.78 -0.02 -6.13
CA ALA A 433 8.87 -0.44 -5.26
C ALA A 433 8.34 -0.83 -3.87
N PHE A 434 7.47 0.01 -3.30
CA PHE A 434 6.85 -0.19 -2.01
C PHE A 434 5.98 -1.46 -1.96
N GLN A 435 5.02 -1.61 -2.86
CA GLN A 435 4.11 -2.76 -2.91
C GLN A 435 4.83 -4.10 -3.14
N ASN A 436 5.96 -4.07 -3.84
CA ASN A 436 6.73 -5.28 -4.15
C ASN A 436 7.90 -5.55 -3.19
N ASN A 437 8.10 -4.72 -2.17
CA ASN A 437 9.25 -4.77 -1.25
C ASN A 437 10.59 -4.76 -2.01
N ILE A 438 10.70 -3.94 -3.07
CA ILE A 438 11.92 -3.78 -3.84
C ILE A 438 12.71 -2.62 -3.23
N PRO A 439 13.97 -2.82 -2.80
CA PRO A 439 14.80 -1.73 -2.31
C PRO A 439 15.11 -0.72 -3.42
N TYR A 440 15.28 0.54 -3.02
CA TYR A 440 15.59 1.64 -3.93
C TYR A 440 16.69 2.54 -3.35
N ALA A 441 17.45 3.16 -4.25
CA ALA A 441 18.57 4.02 -3.87
C ALA A 441 18.10 5.40 -3.39
N HIS A 442 18.91 6.01 -2.53
CA HIS A 442 18.85 7.44 -2.25
C HIS A 442 19.62 8.17 -3.34
N VAL A 443 19.06 9.22 -3.90
CA VAL A 443 19.64 9.94 -5.03
C VAL A 443 20.17 11.31 -4.59
N MET A 444 21.36 11.67 -5.07
CA MET A 444 21.97 12.98 -4.78
C MET A 444 21.07 14.11 -5.25
N ASN A 445 20.76 15.07 -4.36
CA ASN A 445 19.97 16.25 -4.69
C ASN A 445 20.69 17.20 -5.66
N ALA A 446 19.95 18.16 -6.22
CA ALA A 446 20.45 19.14 -7.16
C ALA A 446 21.67 19.92 -6.67
N ASP A 447 21.73 20.21 -5.38
CA ASP A 447 22.79 21.00 -4.76
C ASP A 447 24.07 20.18 -4.47
N GLY A 448 24.04 18.85 -4.68
CA GLY A 448 25.16 17.94 -4.39
C GLY A 448 25.49 17.79 -2.90
N THR A 449 24.52 18.07 -2.03
CA THR A 449 24.76 18.17 -0.57
C THR A 449 24.15 17.02 0.23
N SER A 450 23.18 16.29 -0.33
CA SER A 450 22.47 15.23 0.36
C SER A 450 22.01 14.11 -0.59
N TYR A 451 22.14 12.86 -0.15
CA TYR A 451 21.47 11.73 -0.79
C TYR A 451 20.06 11.60 -0.23
N VAL A 452 19.08 11.95 -1.04
CA VAL A 452 17.68 12.05 -0.65
C VAL A 452 16.94 10.74 -0.89
N LYS A 453 16.33 10.20 0.18
CA LYS A 453 15.43 9.05 0.08
C LYS A 453 14.10 9.49 -0.53
N PRO A 454 13.55 8.80 -1.55
CA PRO A 454 12.20 9.08 -2.02
C PRO A 454 11.17 8.79 -0.92
N SER A 455 10.38 9.79 -0.60
CA SER A 455 9.29 9.75 0.38
C SER A 455 8.30 10.86 0.05
N MET A 456 7.08 10.79 0.58
CA MET A 456 6.09 11.86 0.37
C MET A 456 6.63 13.23 0.75
N LYS A 457 7.33 13.34 1.89
CA LYS A 457 7.96 14.60 2.35
C LYS A 457 8.95 15.14 1.33
N THR A 458 9.85 14.30 0.81
CA THR A 458 10.92 14.73 -0.11
C THR A 458 10.42 14.98 -1.53
N ILE A 459 9.37 14.29 -1.95
CA ILE A 459 8.65 14.54 -3.21
C ILE A 459 7.85 15.86 -3.11
N ALA A 460 7.17 16.09 -1.98
CA ALA A 460 6.48 17.35 -1.72
C ALA A 460 7.44 18.54 -1.70
N ALA A 461 8.62 18.38 -1.10
CA ALA A 461 9.66 19.41 -1.12
C ALA A 461 10.08 19.80 -2.54
N ALA A 462 10.21 18.82 -3.47
CA ALA A 462 10.51 19.07 -4.87
C ALA A 462 9.40 19.84 -5.60
N SER A 463 8.16 19.75 -5.18
CA SER A 463 7.01 20.44 -5.78
C SER A 463 6.65 21.79 -5.15
N ALA A 464 7.19 22.09 -3.95
CA ALA A 464 6.76 23.22 -3.11
C ALA A 464 6.85 24.62 -3.77
N GLY A 465 7.71 24.80 -4.78
CA GLY A 465 7.85 26.05 -5.49
C GLY A 465 7.18 26.10 -6.87
N ALA A 466 6.55 25.03 -7.32
CA ALA A 466 6.12 24.92 -8.71
C ALA A 466 4.78 25.64 -9.01
N ALA A 467 3.83 25.63 -8.10
CA ALA A 467 2.45 26.08 -8.33
C ALA A 467 2.32 27.48 -9.00
N PRO A 468 3.06 28.52 -8.61
CA PRO A 468 2.93 29.85 -9.22
C PRO A 468 3.35 29.93 -10.69
N THR A 469 4.11 28.97 -11.20
CA THR A 469 4.65 28.96 -12.56
C THR A 469 3.95 27.99 -13.49
N LEU A 470 2.95 27.23 -12.98
CA LEU A 470 2.22 26.25 -13.77
C LEU A 470 1.27 26.94 -14.76
N PRO A 471 1.17 26.42 -16.00
CA PRO A 471 0.21 26.92 -16.98
C PRO A 471 -1.22 26.51 -16.63
N ALA A 472 -2.22 27.15 -17.24
CA ALA A 472 -3.59 26.70 -17.15
C ALA A 472 -3.76 25.32 -17.84
N ALA A 473 -4.78 24.53 -17.43
CA ALA A 473 -5.00 23.17 -17.93
C ALA A 473 -5.10 23.09 -19.47
N HIS A 474 -5.63 24.11 -20.12
CA HIS A 474 -5.77 24.18 -21.58
C HIS A 474 -4.52 24.69 -22.33
N GLU A 475 -3.51 25.15 -21.61
CA GLU A 475 -2.25 25.62 -22.18
C GLU A 475 -1.25 24.46 -22.37
N SER A 476 -0.07 24.76 -22.93
CA SER A 476 0.98 23.76 -23.09
C SER A 476 1.68 23.52 -21.76
N TRP A 477 1.70 22.26 -21.34
CA TRP A 477 2.49 21.80 -20.18
C TRP A 477 3.88 21.30 -20.59
N TYR A 478 4.20 21.31 -21.90
CA TYR A 478 5.51 20.91 -22.37
C TYR A 478 6.60 21.84 -21.81
N GLY A 479 7.55 21.24 -21.08
CA GLY A 479 8.58 21.98 -20.36
C GLY A 479 8.31 22.17 -18.85
N VAL A 480 7.10 21.88 -18.36
CA VAL A 480 6.86 21.81 -16.92
C VAL A 480 7.63 20.63 -16.33
N SER A 481 8.42 20.88 -15.29
CA SER A 481 9.29 19.88 -14.67
C SER A 481 9.45 20.14 -13.17
N LEU A 482 9.44 19.07 -12.39
CA LEU A 482 9.85 19.06 -10.99
C LEU A 482 11.23 18.41 -10.80
N LEU A 483 11.86 18.02 -11.91
CA LEU A 483 13.14 17.32 -11.91
C LEU A 483 14.24 18.23 -11.37
N ASN A 484 15.07 17.64 -10.53
CA ASN A 484 16.25 18.28 -9.99
C ASN A 484 15.94 19.64 -9.31
N ALA A 485 14.76 19.73 -8.67
CA ALA A 485 14.34 20.92 -7.95
C ALA A 485 15.33 21.24 -6.80
N PRO A 486 15.66 22.54 -6.57
CA PRO A 486 16.61 22.90 -5.53
C PRO A 486 16.06 22.59 -4.14
N GLY A 487 16.95 22.34 -3.19
CA GLY A 487 16.63 22.14 -1.77
C GLY A 487 17.25 20.89 -1.19
N TYR A 488 17.65 20.98 0.06
CA TYR A 488 18.35 19.92 0.77
C TYR A 488 17.56 18.60 0.81
N ASP A 489 16.23 18.68 1.05
CA ASP A 489 15.32 17.54 1.12
C ASP A 489 14.55 17.29 -0.19
N SER A 490 14.82 18.01 -1.29
CA SER A 490 14.11 17.82 -2.56
C SER A 490 14.55 16.53 -3.26
N TYR A 491 13.62 15.59 -3.47
CA TYR A 491 13.90 14.38 -4.24
C TYR A 491 14.03 14.72 -5.74
N PRO A 492 15.16 14.37 -6.40
CA PRO A 492 15.47 14.92 -7.72
C PRO A 492 14.64 14.36 -8.87
N ILE A 493 13.96 13.23 -8.71
CA ILE A 493 13.21 12.59 -9.80
C ILE A 493 11.70 12.57 -9.48
N ALA A 494 11.17 13.71 -9.06
CA ALA A 494 9.75 13.94 -8.83
C ALA A 494 9.05 14.43 -10.11
N THR A 495 7.75 14.12 -10.26
CA THR A 495 6.94 14.53 -11.40
C THR A 495 5.46 14.61 -11.09
N PHE A 496 4.74 15.46 -11.82
CA PHE A 496 3.29 15.35 -11.95
C PHE A 496 2.91 14.17 -12.85
N THR A 497 1.71 13.63 -12.63
CA THR A 497 1.00 12.79 -13.58
C THR A 497 -0.34 13.45 -13.93
N TYR A 498 -0.84 13.22 -15.14
CA TYR A 498 -1.92 14.00 -15.73
C TYR A 498 -3.01 13.10 -16.30
N LEU A 499 -4.28 13.47 -16.07
CA LEU A 499 -5.37 13.04 -16.92
C LEU A 499 -5.45 13.96 -18.15
N LEU A 500 -5.65 13.36 -19.32
CA LEU A 500 -5.83 14.04 -20.59
C LEU A 500 -7.29 13.98 -20.98
N LEU A 501 -7.91 15.15 -21.11
CA LEU A 501 -9.33 15.30 -21.38
C LEU A 501 -9.58 16.26 -22.54
N TYR A 502 -10.56 16.02 -23.39
CA TYR A 502 -10.98 16.99 -24.40
C TYR A 502 -11.86 18.09 -23.81
N GLU A 503 -11.69 19.34 -24.25
CA GLU A 503 -12.61 20.44 -23.92
C GLU A 503 -14.01 20.20 -24.48
N ASN A 504 -14.17 19.46 -25.60
CA ASN A 504 -15.45 19.07 -26.16
C ASN A 504 -15.62 17.54 -26.06
N LEU A 505 -16.46 17.08 -25.15
CA LEU A 505 -16.66 15.66 -24.92
C LEU A 505 -17.39 14.93 -26.05
N ASN A 506 -18.09 15.63 -26.95
CA ASN A 506 -18.64 15.01 -28.16
C ASN A 506 -17.57 14.41 -29.08
N GLU A 507 -16.29 14.76 -28.86
CA GLU A 507 -15.19 14.13 -29.58
C GLU A 507 -14.95 12.67 -29.18
N VAL A 508 -15.41 12.25 -27.99
CA VAL A 508 -15.11 10.94 -27.39
C VAL A 508 -16.36 10.19 -26.87
N THR A 509 -17.51 10.85 -26.75
CA THR A 509 -18.77 10.21 -26.37
C THR A 509 -19.97 10.98 -26.92
N ASP A 510 -21.02 10.25 -27.30
CA ASP A 510 -22.34 10.83 -27.69
C ASP A 510 -23.35 10.71 -26.54
N ASP A 511 -22.98 10.08 -25.40
CA ASP A 511 -23.90 9.89 -24.28
C ASP A 511 -23.69 10.97 -23.20
N PRO A 512 -24.73 11.83 -22.97
CA PRO A 512 -24.64 12.87 -21.96
C PRO A 512 -24.50 12.35 -20.53
N ALA A 513 -24.97 11.13 -20.25
CA ALA A 513 -24.80 10.55 -18.91
C ALA A 513 -23.36 10.12 -18.64
N THR A 514 -22.69 9.57 -19.65
CA THR A 514 -21.25 9.26 -19.60
C THR A 514 -20.43 10.54 -19.48
N ALA A 515 -20.75 11.59 -20.25
CA ALA A 515 -20.07 12.89 -20.14
C ALA A 515 -20.19 13.48 -18.72
N GLN A 516 -21.38 13.46 -18.14
CA GLN A 516 -21.64 13.92 -16.77
C GLN A 516 -20.86 13.10 -15.73
N ALA A 517 -20.90 11.77 -15.84
CA ALA A 517 -20.20 10.88 -14.92
C ALA A 517 -18.68 11.07 -14.99
N LEU A 518 -18.11 11.24 -16.19
CA LEU A 518 -16.70 11.54 -16.40
C LEU A 518 -16.29 12.84 -15.71
N MET A 519 -17.05 13.91 -15.90
CA MET A 519 -16.80 15.20 -15.26
C MET A 519 -16.81 15.10 -13.74
N HIS A 520 -17.81 14.43 -13.19
CA HIS A 520 -17.93 14.22 -11.74
C HIS A 520 -16.79 13.36 -11.21
N MET A 521 -16.43 12.27 -11.89
CA MET A 521 -15.36 11.38 -11.48
C MET A 521 -14.00 12.09 -11.47
N ILE A 522 -13.66 12.85 -12.52
CA ILE A 522 -12.38 13.58 -12.56
C ILE A 522 -12.34 14.65 -11.47
N HIS A 523 -13.45 15.38 -11.25
CA HIS A 523 -13.53 16.32 -10.13
C HIS A 523 -13.33 15.61 -8.79
N TRP A 524 -13.97 14.45 -8.58
CA TRP A 524 -13.80 13.65 -7.36
C TRP A 524 -12.34 13.22 -7.19
N ILE A 525 -11.66 12.77 -8.26
CA ILE A 525 -10.23 12.37 -8.24
C ILE A 525 -9.34 13.52 -7.76
N ILE A 526 -9.49 14.71 -8.35
CA ILE A 526 -8.61 15.86 -8.01
C ILE A 526 -9.04 16.61 -6.74
N THR A 527 -10.10 16.16 -6.06
CA THR A 527 -10.55 16.72 -4.78
C THR A 527 -10.59 15.63 -3.71
N LYS A 528 -11.73 14.98 -3.48
CA LYS A 528 -11.91 13.96 -2.46
C LYS A 528 -10.98 12.76 -2.62
N GLY A 529 -10.69 12.36 -3.86
CA GLY A 529 -9.79 11.27 -4.19
C GLY A 529 -8.36 11.48 -3.69
N GLN A 530 -7.94 12.73 -3.50
CA GLN A 530 -6.62 13.07 -2.99
C GLN A 530 -6.36 12.56 -1.56
N ASN A 531 -7.42 12.30 -0.78
CA ASN A 531 -7.30 11.74 0.58
C ASN A 531 -6.80 10.28 0.61
N TYR A 532 -6.69 9.62 -0.54
CA TYR A 532 -6.21 8.24 -0.67
C TYR A 532 -4.78 8.14 -1.22
N ASN A 533 -4.16 9.28 -1.55
CA ASN A 533 -2.86 9.31 -2.21
C ASN A 533 -1.73 8.78 -1.32
N ASP A 534 -1.78 9.06 -0.02
CA ASP A 534 -0.78 8.67 0.98
C ASP A 534 -0.70 7.16 1.19
N ASP A 535 -1.80 6.42 1.05
CA ASP A 535 -1.82 4.95 1.11
C ASP A 535 -0.83 4.30 0.14
N LEU A 536 -0.51 4.99 -0.96
CA LEU A 536 0.36 4.52 -2.05
C LEU A 536 1.58 5.43 -2.29
N LEU A 537 1.91 6.30 -1.35
CA LEU A 537 3.06 7.20 -1.38
C LEU A 537 3.03 8.25 -2.52
N TYR A 538 1.85 8.56 -3.07
CA TYR A 538 1.67 9.72 -3.94
C TYR A 538 1.41 10.97 -3.11
N VAL A 539 2.02 12.08 -3.52
CA VAL A 539 1.76 13.37 -2.87
C VAL A 539 0.49 13.97 -3.47
N PRO A 540 -0.49 14.35 -2.64
CA PRO A 540 -1.65 15.08 -3.09
C PRO A 540 -1.27 16.39 -3.78
N ILE A 541 -2.01 16.77 -4.80
CA ILE A 541 -1.80 18.07 -5.48
C ILE A 541 -2.20 19.22 -4.56
N ALA A 542 -1.39 20.29 -4.55
CA ALA A 542 -1.65 21.47 -3.74
C ALA A 542 -2.97 22.17 -4.17
N PRO A 543 -3.62 22.95 -3.28
CA PRO A 543 -4.86 23.67 -3.57
C PRO A 543 -4.81 24.51 -4.83
N GLU A 544 -3.68 25.16 -5.11
CA GLU A 544 -3.46 25.96 -6.32
C GLU A 544 -3.45 25.10 -7.58
N VAL A 545 -2.89 23.89 -7.50
CA VAL A 545 -2.85 22.92 -8.61
C VAL A 545 -4.23 22.30 -8.82
N MET A 546 -4.97 21.97 -7.74
CA MET A 546 -6.38 21.56 -7.81
C MET A 546 -7.21 22.61 -8.56
N LYS A 547 -6.98 23.88 -8.24
CA LYS A 547 -7.67 25.00 -8.91
C LYS A 547 -7.43 25.01 -10.43
N ILE A 548 -6.20 24.77 -10.88
CA ILE A 548 -5.89 24.66 -12.31
C ILE A 548 -6.74 23.55 -12.98
N GLY A 549 -6.80 22.38 -12.33
CA GLY A 549 -7.61 21.26 -12.81
C GLY A 549 -9.10 21.60 -12.87
N ILE A 550 -9.64 22.17 -11.79
CA ILE A 550 -11.07 22.54 -11.69
C ILE A 550 -11.42 23.64 -12.70
N ASP A 551 -10.59 24.65 -12.86
CA ASP A 551 -10.80 25.72 -13.87
C ASP A 551 -10.74 25.16 -15.30
N GLY A 552 -9.89 24.13 -15.54
CA GLY A 552 -9.89 23.35 -16.76
C GLY A 552 -11.20 22.61 -16.99
N LEU A 553 -11.71 21.89 -15.98
CA LEU A 553 -12.96 21.15 -16.06
C LEU A 553 -14.17 22.09 -16.36
N LYS A 554 -14.18 23.31 -15.83
CA LYS A 554 -15.23 24.30 -16.10
C LYS A 554 -15.29 24.77 -17.55
N ARG A 555 -14.24 24.51 -18.35
CA ARG A 555 -14.20 24.81 -19.79
C ARG A 555 -14.83 23.72 -20.65
N VAL A 556 -14.98 22.52 -20.08
CA VAL A 556 -15.47 21.35 -20.80
C VAL A 556 -16.93 21.54 -21.23
N GLN A 557 -17.21 21.20 -22.49
CA GLN A 557 -18.52 21.31 -23.14
C GLN A 557 -19.03 19.95 -23.63
N PHE A 558 -20.34 19.82 -23.67
CA PHE A 558 -21.07 18.73 -24.33
C PHE A 558 -22.29 19.32 -25.03
N ASP A 559 -22.50 19.00 -26.30
CA ASP A 559 -23.51 19.59 -27.17
C ASP A 559 -23.52 21.13 -27.23
N GLY A 560 -22.31 21.73 -27.10
CA GLY A 560 -22.13 23.19 -27.10
C GLY A 560 -22.51 23.89 -25.79
N GLU A 561 -22.96 23.14 -24.79
CA GLU A 561 -23.28 23.64 -23.45
C GLU A 561 -22.18 23.26 -22.46
N PRO A 562 -21.91 24.06 -21.39
CA PRO A 562 -20.97 23.70 -20.36
C PRO A 562 -21.32 22.34 -19.71
N ALA A 563 -20.43 21.38 -19.76
CA ALA A 563 -20.60 20.08 -19.10
C ALA A 563 -20.56 20.16 -17.56
N TRP A 564 -20.04 21.27 -17.03
CA TRP A 564 -20.05 21.61 -15.60
C TRP A 564 -21.36 22.26 -15.17
N THR A 565 -22.50 21.74 -15.41
CA THR A 565 -23.77 22.37 -14.94
C THR A 565 -24.23 21.76 -13.62
N ALA A 566 -24.35 22.61 -12.61
CA ALA A 566 -24.93 22.28 -11.30
C ALA A 566 -26.46 22.10 -11.35
N SER A 567 -27.09 22.27 -12.52
CA SER A 567 -28.55 22.27 -12.64
C SER A 567 -28.98 21.79 -14.00
N GLY A 568 -29.47 20.60 -14.09
CA GLY A 568 -30.29 20.26 -15.25
C GLY A 568 -30.51 18.82 -15.62
N ILE A 569 -29.95 17.86 -14.93
CA ILE A 569 -30.39 16.47 -15.02
C ILE A 569 -30.52 15.93 -13.60
N GLY A 570 -31.74 16.08 -13.06
CA GLY A 570 -32.27 15.44 -11.84
C GLY A 570 -31.31 15.35 -10.64
N SER A 571 -31.54 16.21 -9.65
CA SER A 571 -31.01 16.03 -8.29
C SER A 571 -31.30 14.60 -7.81
N GLY A 572 -30.32 13.73 -7.87
CA GLY A 572 -30.35 12.46 -7.17
C GLY A 572 -30.38 12.72 -5.65
N PRO A 573 -31.02 11.88 -4.86
CA PRO A 573 -31.09 12.04 -3.42
C PRO A 573 -29.70 11.94 -2.80
N ALA A 574 -29.51 12.71 -1.71
CA ALA A 574 -28.36 12.63 -0.83
C ALA A 574 -28.04 11.16 -0.42
N PRO A 575 -26.80 10.82 -0.09
CA PRO A 575 -26.41 9.46 0.23
C PRO A 575 -27.30 8.89 1.33
N VAL A 576 -28.05 7.85 1.00
CA VAL A 576 -28.87 7.12 1.95
C VAL A 576 -27.94 6.21 2.74
N ALA A 577 -27.88 6.44 4.04
CA ALA A 577 -27.29 5.49 4.97
C ALA A 577 -27.81 4.08 4.69
N ALA A 578 -26.91 3.12 4.60
CA ALA A 578 -27.20 1.74 4.27
C ALA A 578 -28.31 1.17 5.16
N ALA A 579 -29.46 0.87 4.56
CA ALA A 579 -30.46 -0.01 5.15
C ALA A 579 -30.42 -1.32 4.35
N GLN A 580 -30.12 -2.39 5.06
CA GLN A 580 -30.17 -3.75 4.56
C GLN A 580 -31.56 -4.11 4.10
N THR A 581 -31.72 -4.54 2.87
CA THR A 581 -32.74 -5.55 2.52
C THR A 581 -32.21 -6.39 1.36
N ALA A 582 -32.23 -7.70 1.61
CA ALA A 582 -31.88 -8.73 0.65
C ALA A 582 -32.94 -8.84 -0.46
N SER A 583 -32.52 -8.94 -1.70
CA SER A 583 -33.17 -9.77 -2.72
C SER A 583 -32.19 -10.11 -3.85
N SER A 584 -32.21 -11.36 -4.20
CA SER A 584 -31.46 -12.07 -5.21
C SER A 584 -31.70 -11.56 -6.62
N GLU A 585 -30.64 -11.43 -7.44
CA GLU A 585 -30.52 -12.15 -8.71
C GLU A 585 -29.23 -11.80 -9.44
N SER A 586 -28.62 -12.82 -9.95
CA SER A 586 -27.46 -13.03 -10.83
C SER A 586 -26.85 -11.82 -11.55
N SER A 587 -25.59 -11.50 -11.25
CA SER A 587 -24.65 -10.88 -12.17
C SER A 587 -23.46 -11.83 -12.41
N GLU A 588 -23.07 -11.99 -13.66
CA GLU A 588 -21.90 -12.76 -14.09
C GLU A 588 -20.62 -12.21 -13.44
N GLY A 589 -20.31 -12.69 -12.24
CA GLY A 589 -19.04 -12.44 -11.57
C GLY A 589 -17.97 -13.38 -12.11
N GLY A 590 -16.77 -12.88 -12.33
CA GLY A 590 -15.60 -13.63 -12.80
C GLY A 590 -15.47 -14.99 -12.10
N GLY A 591 -15.57 -16.07 -12.87
CA GLY A 591 -15.59 -17.43 -12.35
C GLY A 591 -14.23 -17.86 -11.80
N CYS A 592 -14.23 -18.77 -10.83
CA CYS A 592 -13.03 -19.51 -10.41
C CYS A 592 -12.70 -20.53 -11.50
N LEU A 593 -12.04 -20.12 -12.59
CA LEU A 593 -11.89 -20.91 -13.84
C LEU A 593 -11.28 -22.29 -13.61
N ILE A 594 -10.20 -22.39 -12.83
CA ILE A 594 -9.54 -23.66 -12.50
C ILE A 594 -10.48 -24.54 -11.68
N ALA A 595 -11.05 -24.01 -10.60
CA ALA A 595 -11.99 -24.76 -9.76
C ALA A 595 -13.25 -25.19 -10.54
N THR A 596 -13.76 -24.33 -11.43
CA THR A 596 -14.89 -24.68 -12.30
C THR A 596 -14.53 -25.79 -13.28
N ALA A 597 -13.32 -25.80 -13.82
CA ALA A 597 -12.83 -26.87 -14.70
C ALA A 597 -12.64 -28.19 -13.91
N ALA A 598 -12.04 -28.12 -12.72
CA ALA A 598 -11.83 -29.27 -11.84
C ALA A 598 -13.15 -29.94 -11.40
N PHE A 599 -14.13 -29.14 -10.98
CA PHE A 599 -15.43 -29.63 -10.47
C PHE A 599 -16.54 -29.67 -11.55
N GLY A 600 -16.26 -29.26 -12.77
CA GLY A 600 -17.10 -29.44 -13.95
C GLY A 600 -18.27 -28.45 -14.09
N SER A 601 -18.53 -27.59 -13.10
CA SER A 601 -19.61 -26.61 -13.14
C SER A 601 -19.36 -25.45 -12.18
N GLU A 602 -19.71 -24.24 -12.59
CA GLU A 602 -19.75 -23.07 -11.71
C GLU A 602 -20.73 -23.21 -10.54
N MET A 603 -21.74 -24.05 -10.69
CA MET A 603 -22.74 -24.36 -9.67
C MET A 603 -22.33 -25.52 -8.75
N ALA A 604 -21.14 -26.12 -8.95
CA ALA A 604 -20.66 -27.17 -8.05
C ALA A 604 -20.55 -26.66 -6.61
N PRO A 605 -20.98 -27.43 -5.58
CA PRO A 605 -20.97 -26.97 -4.19
C PRO A 605 -19.61 -26.47 -3.71
N GLN A 606 -18.53 -27.07 -4.19
CA GLN A 606 -17.16 -26.67 -3.86
C GLN A 606 -16.80 -25.31 -4.47
N VAL A 607 -17.23 -25.03 -5.70
CA VAL A 607 -17.03 -23.75 -6.38
C VAL A 607 -17.87 -22.66 -5.71
N GLN A 608 -19.09 -22.96 -5.35
CA GLN A 608 -19.96 -22.04 -4.61
C GLN A 608 -19.39 -21.71 -3.22
N PHE A 609 -18.87 -22.69 -2.51
CA PHE A 609 -18.22 -22.50 -1.23
C PHE A 609 -16.98 -21.58 -1.33
N LEU A 610 -16.14 -21.75 -2.36
CA LEU A 610 -15.00 -20.87 -2.61
C LEU A 610 -15.44 -19.44 -2.93
N ARG A 611 -16.53 -19.26 -3.68
CA ARG A 611 -17.14 -17.94 -3.93
C ARG A 611 -17.69 -17.31 -2.67
N GLU A 612 -18.40 -18.07 -1.83
CA GLU A 612 -18.91 -17.57 -0.55
C GLU A 612 -17.78 -17.10 0.38
N ILE A 613 -16.67 -17.84 0.44
CA ILE A 613 -15.48 -17.40 1.19
C ILE A 613 -14.91 -16.12 0.59
N ARG A 614 -14.72 -16.08 -0.72
CA ARG A 614 -14.22 -14.90 -1.41
C ARG A 614 -15.11 -13.69 -1.16
N ASP A 615 -16.38 -13.79 -1.48
CA ASP A 615 -17.31 -12.66 -1.50
C ASP A 615 -17.76 -12.27 -0.09
N GLY A 616 -18.00 -13.27 0.77
CA GLY A 616 -18.52 -13.05 2.12
C GLY A 616 -17.47 -12.80 3.20
N LYS A 617 -16.21 -13.20 2.99
CA LYS A 617 -15.13 -13.05 3.99
C LYS A 617 -13.93 -12.27 3.50
N VAL A 618 -13.42 -12.58 2.31
CA VAL A 618 -12.22 -11.93 1.79
C VAL A 618 -12.58 -10.54 1.25
N MET A 619 -13.54 -10.46 0.35
CA MET A 619 -13.96 -9.19 -0.26
C MET A 619 -14.79 -8.30 0.66
N ALA A 620 -15.25 -8.82 1.80
CA ALA A 620 -15.91 -8.01 2.83
C ALA A 620 -14.94 -7.14 3.66
N THR A 621 -13.63 -7.30 3.46
CA THR A 621 -12.60 -6.49 4.12
C THR A 621 -11.82 -5.68 3.09
N GLN A 622 -11.41 -4.47 3.45
CA GLN A 622 -10.67 -3.57 2.56
C GLN A 622 -9.33 -4.16 2.08
N SER A 623 -8.57 -4.77 2.99
CA SER A 623 -7.34 -5.50 2.66
C SER A 623 -7.60 -6.76 1.84
N GLY A 624 -8.69 -7.45 2.06
CA GLY A 624 -9.10 -8.62 1.28
C GLY A 624 -9.52 -8.26 -0.14
N THR A 625 -10.21 -7.14 -0.33
CA THR A 625 -10.56 -6.61 -1.66
C THR A 625 -9.31 -6.22 -2.43
N ALA A 626 -8.36 -5.50 -1.81
CA ALA A 626 -7.08 -5.14 -2.42
C ALA A 626 -6.25 -6.39 -2.79
N PHE A 627 -6.19 -7.38 -1.90
CA PHE A 627 -5.56 -8.67 -2.17
C PHE A 627 -6.22 -9.39 -3.35
N MET A 628 -7.55 -9.48 -3.37
CA MET A 628 -8.27 -10.18 -4.45
C MET A 628 -8.15 -9.48 -5.79
N THR A 629 -8.03 -8.16 -5.83
CA THR A 629 -7.77 -7.40 -7.06
C THR A 629 -6.43 -7.79 -7.68
N GLY A 630 -5.35 -7.78 -6.90
CA GLY A 630 -4.04 -8.24 -7.36
C GLY A 630 -4.00 -9.74 -7.66
N PHE A 631 -4.64 -10.56 -6.83
CA PHE A 631 -4.76 -12.00 -7.04
C PHE A 631 -5.54 -12.33 -8.31
N ASN A 632 -6.66 -11.68 -8.57
CA ASN A 632 -7.46 -11.92 -9.78
C ASN A 632 -6.68 -11.58 -11.04
N GLN A 633 -5.94 -10.48 -11.07
CA GLN A 633 -5.11 -10.11 -12.21
C GLN A 633 -4.01 -11.16 -12.48
N PHE A 634 -3.34 -11.61 -11.45
CA PHE A 634 -2.39 -12.72 -11.54
C PHE A 634 -3.08 -14.04 -11.94
N TYR A 635 -4.18 -14.39 -11.28
CA TYR A 635 -4.93 -15.61 -11.51
C TYR A 635 -5.44 -15.72 -12.96
N TYR A 636 -6.09 -14.66 -13.47
CA TYR A 636 -6.61 -14.67 -14.85
C TYR A 636 -5.53 -14.60 -15.93
N SER A 637 -4.29 -14.29 -15.59
CA SER A 637 -3.18 -14.33 -16.54
C SER A 637 -2.81 -15.76 -16.98
N PHE A 638 -3.05 -16.75 -16.14
CA PHE A 638 -2.72 -18.16 -16.42
C PHE A 638 -3.89 -19.13 -16.28
N SER A 639 -4.92 -18.81 -15.48
CA SER A 639 -6.02 -19.73 -15.17
C SER A 639 -6.82 -20.19 -16.39
N PRO A 640 -7.02 -19.42 -17.47
CA PRO A 640 -7.65 -19.95 -18.68
C PRO A 640 -6.88 -21.10 -19.28
N ALA A 641 -5.55 -20.97 -19.41
CA ALA A 641 -4.70 -22.02 -19.96
C ALA A 641 -4.67 -23.28 -19.07
N VAL A 642 -4.65 -23.11 -17.74
CA VAL A 642 -4.73 -24.24 -16.79
C VAL A 642 -6.10 -24.91 -16.87
N ALA A 643 -7.19 -24.14 -16.89
CA ALA A 643 -8.54 -24.66 -16.98
C ALA A 643 -8.79 -25.42 -18.31
N ASP A 644 -8.24 -24.94 -19.41
CA ASP A 644 -8.30 -25.65 -20.70
C ASP A 644 -7.51 -26.97 -20.66
N TYR A 645 -6.31 -26.94 -20.06
CA TYR A 645 -5.50 -28.15 -19.87
C TYR A 645 -6.17 -29.19 -18.95
N GLU A 646 -6.87 -28.74 -17.87
CA GLU A 646 -7.68 -29.62 -17.02
C GLU A 646 -8.84 -30.28 -17.77
N ARG A 647 -9.51 -29.55 -18.68
CA ARG A 647 -10.62 -30.08 -19.48
C ARG A 647 -10.14 -31.17 -20.46
N GLU A 648 -8.92 -31.04 -20.96
CA GLU A 648 -8.32 -31.93 -21.94
C GLU A 648 -7.55 -33.12 -21.33
N ASN A 649 -7.12 -33.00 -20.04
CA ASN A 649 -6.27 -33.99 -19.38
C ASN A 649 -6.88 -34.50 -18.07
N PRO A 650 -7.56 -35.69 -18.09
CA PRO A 650 -8.21 -36.23 -16.91
C PRO A 650 -7.28 -36.54 -15.73
N VAL A 651 -6.02 -36.91 -16.00
CA VAL A 651 -5.02 -37.22 -14.96
C VAL A 651 -4.59 -35.92 -14.23
N PHE A 652 -4.43 -34.82 -14.96
CA PHE A 652 -4.13 -33.54 -14.38
C PHE A 652 -5.31 -33.01 -13.55
N LYS A 653 -6.52 -33.19 -14.02
CA LYS A 653 -7.77 -32.83 -13.33
C LYS A 653 -7.91 -33.49 -11.94
N GLU A 654 -7.47 -34.72 -11.76
CA GLU A 654 -7.51 -35.45 -10.48
C GLU A 654 -6.41 -34.96 -9.51
N THR A 655 -5.42 -34.24 -10.00
CA THR A 655 -4.27 -33.77 -9.22
C THR A 655 -4.47 -32.33 -8.70
N VAL A 656 -5.22 -31.51 -9.43
CA VAL A 656 -5.57 -30.11 -9.09
C VAL A 656 -6.84 -30.09 -8.25
#